data_30fc5284b071f4f554b7a7034e48793d
#
_entry.id   30fc5284b071f4f554b7a7034e48793d
#
_cell.length_a   1.000
_cell.length_b   1.000
_cell.length_c   1.000
_cell.angle_alpha   90.00
_cell.angle_beta   90.00
_cell.angle_gamma   90.00
#
_symmetry.space_group_name_H-M   'P 1'
#
loop_
_entity.id
_entity.type
_entity.pdbx_description
1 polymer ?
#
loop_
_entity_poly.entity_id
_entity_poly.type
_entity_poly.pdbx_seq_one_letter_code
_entity_poly.pdbx_strand_id
1 'polypeptide(L)'
;MSRENHIYEPEWSGRTDQLCSVNKPVIKKDALALVTGKPVYVDDLAPKDCLIVKVLRSPHANAIVKSVKKTAAERVPGIEAIYTWEDVPKQRFTMAGQTYPEPSPYDRLILDQHVRYVGDPVAIIAGKDEKCVDRARKLLKVEYEVLPAILDFHQSKDNELLVHPEESWKSLCPVGADNQRNLCASAEDHNGDVETVLAECDEVVEHTYHVRAAQQAMMETFRTYCFMDTYGRLNVLSSTQIVYHARRILSNALGIPKSKIRVSKPRIGGGFGAKQTVVAEIFPAFVTWKTGKPSKMIFTREESQTASTPRHEMEVTIRLGAMKDGRIRAIDLYTLSNTGAYGEHGPTTVGLSGHKSIPMYGSLEAYRFAYDVVYSNVMSAGAYRGYGATQGIFAVESAVSEMAARLGIDPIRIREQNMVREGQFMPAYYGETANSCALDQCVERAKEMIGWDEKYPCRDMGNGKVRSVGIAMAMQGSCISNLDVGSATIKVNDDGGYTMLIAAADMGTGCDTVLSQMAAECLECDVDDITVVGADTDTSPYDSGSYASSTTYITGKAVEKACMTLRKRICALAAERMNVPEDETEFTGTGVVHEKSGSSMTMEEIATAAMCNNGIALEATESNCSPVSPPPYMAGAVEIELDKETGEVRILDYAAVVDCGTVINPNLARVQVEGGLVQGIGMTLFENIQYTDKGQMINNSFMQYKVPTRLDMGKLRVEFRSSYEPTGPFGAKSIGEIVINTPAPALAHAIYNATGLWFRELPITSEQIAMGIAEKECE
;
A
#
# COMPACT_ATOMS: atom_id res chain seq x y z
N MET A 1 22.86 -0.83 27.91
CA MET A 1 23.63 0.30 27.35
C MET A 1 22.62 1.16 26.62
N SER A 2 22.25 2.30 27.24
CA SER A 2 21.36 3.29 26.60
C SER A 2 22.11 3.89 25.41
N ARG A 3 21.62 3.64 24.20
CA ARG A 3 22.04 4.41 23.04
C ARG A 3 21.41 5.79 23.23
N GLU A 4 22.21 6.80 23.54
CA GLU A 4 21.85 8.18 23.38
C GLU A 4 21.52 8.38 21.89
N ASN A 5 20.24 8.56 21.59
CA ASN A 5 19.80 9.00 20.28
C ASN A 5 20.22 10.47 20.13
N HIS A 6 21.39 10.70 19.52
CA HIS A 6 21.66 12.02 18.99
C HIS A 6 20.63 12.28 17.88
N ILE A 7 19.63 13.07 18.19
CA ILE A 7 18.69 13.62 17.20
C ILE A 7 19.55 14.53 16.31
N TYR A 8 19.76 14.10 15.08
CA TYR A 8 20.43 14.89 14.07
C TYR A 8 19.47 16.01 13.66
N GLU A 9 19.77 17.25 14.02
CA GLU A 9 19.06 18.42 13.51
C GLU A 9 19.70 18.83 12.18
N PRO A 10 19.02 18.68 11.05
CA PRO A 10 19.56 19.09 9.76
C PRO A 10 19.67 20.63 9.68
N GLU A 11 20.67 21.13 8.98
CA GLU A 11 20.96 22.56 8.80
C GLU A 11 19.78 23.36 8.19
N TRP A 12 18.84 22.69 7.51
CA TRP A 12 17.64 23.26 6.89
C TRP A 12 16.35 23.13 7.70
N SER A 13 16.45 22.68 8.95
CA SER A 13 15.30 22.56 9.84
C SER A 13 14.59 23.94 9.97
N GLY A 14 13.32 23.99 9.49
CA GLY A 14 12.49 25.18 9.48
C GLY A 14 12.71 26.17 8.33
N ARG A 15 13.56 25.88 7.32
CA ARG A 15 13.86 26.79 6.19
C ARG A 15 13.27 26.30 4.86
N THR A 16 12.02 25.85 4.85
CA THR A 16 11.38 25.27 3.65
C THR A 16 11.18 26.26 2.50
N ASP A 17 11.23 27.55 2.74
CA ASP A 17 11.13 28.62 1.75
C ASP A 17 12.42 28.87 0.94
N GLN A 18 13.56 28.41 1.44
CA GLN A 18 14.90 28.59 0.83
C GLN A 18 15.39 27.37 0.04
N LEU A 19 14.60 26.30 -0.06
CA LEU A 19 14.97 25.05 -0.72
C LEU A 19 15.07 25.23 -2.26
N CYS A 20 16.10 24.64 -2.87
CA CYS A 20 16.41 24.73 -4.30
C CYS A 20 15.71 23.64 -5.12
N SER A 21 15.72 22.41 -4.66
CA SER A 21 15.17 21.22 -5.35
C SER A 21 13.93 20.67 -4.67
N VAL A 22 13.89 20.62 -3.34
CA VAL A 22 12.74 20.20 -2.55
C VAL A 22 11.64 21.24 -2.64
N ASN A 23 10.39 20.79 -2.64
CA ASN A 23 9.19 21.62 -2.87
C ASN A 23 9.12 22.28 -4.26
N LYS A 24 9.79 21.70 -5.25
CA LYS A 24 9.75 22.15 -6.66
C LYS A 24 9.06 21.10 -7.54
N PRO A 25 8.36 21.54 -8.61
CA PRO A 25 7.65 20.65 -9.53
C PRO A 25 8.59 20.04 -10.58
N VAL A 26 9.62 19.32 -10.12
CA VAL A 26 10.59 18.64 -11.00
C VAL A 26 9.88 17.60 -11.85
N ILE A 27 10.24 17.53 -13.12
CA ILE A 27 9.70 16.54 -14.07
C ILE A 27 10.20 15.13 -13.65
N LYS A 28 9.33 14.14 -13.70
CA LYS A 28 9.65 12.76 -13.39
C LYS A 28 10.80 12.26 -14.28
N LYS A 29 11.89 11.72 -13.70
CA LYS A 29 13.13 11.34 -14.40
C LYS A 29 12.89 10.37 -15.57
N ASP A 30 11.91 9.50 -15.47
CA ASP A 30 11.55 8.54 -16.52
C ASP A 30 10.40 8.99 -17.43
N ALA A 31 9.88 10.22 -17.28
CA ALA A 31 8.71 10.70 -18.01
C ALA A 31 8.87 10.56 -19.53
N LEU A 32 10.01 10.98 -20.08
CA LEU A 32 10.28 10.92 -21.51
C LEU A 32 10.30 9.47 -22.02
N ALA A 33 10.91 8.55 -21.28
CA ALA A 33 10.95 7.13 -21.65
C ALA A 33 9.53 6.54 -21.70
N LEU A 34 8.68 6.86 -20.71
CA LEU A 34 7.31 6.35 -20.64
C LEU A 34 6.43 6.91 -21.76
N VAL A 35 6.45 8.23 -22.00
CA VAL A 35 5.59 8.85 -23.03
C VAL A 35 6.04 8.56 -24.46
N THR A 36 7.30 8.17 -24.68
CA THR A 36 7.83 7.77 -26.00
C THR A 36 7.79 6.26 -26.21
N GLY A 37 7.25 5.47 -25.26
CA GLY A 37 7.09 4.02 -25.39
C GLY A 37 8.42 3.26 -25.40
N LYS A 38 9.42 3.69 -24.63
CA LYS A 38 10.66 2.90 -24.47
C LYS A 38 10.35 1.55 -23.80
N PRO A 39 11.05 0.45 -24.17
CA PRO A 39 10.89 -0.83 -23.52
C PRO A 39 11.48 -0.81 -22.10
N VAL A 40 10.62 -0.79 -21.09
CA VAL A 40 11.01 -0.60 -19.69
C VAL A 40 10.34 -1.56 -18.70
N TYR A 41 9.33 -2.33 -19.14
CA TYR A 41 8.57 -3.27 -18.32
C TYR A 41 9.11 -4.71 -18.46
N VAL A 42 8.71 -5.59 -17.55
CA VAL A 42 9.19 -7.00 -17.56
C VAL A 42 9.03 -7.68 -18.92
N ASP A 43 7.87 -7.55 -19.56
CA ASP A 43 7.59 -8.21 -20.84
C ASP A 43 8.39 -7.64 -22.00
N ASP A 44 8.71 -6.33 -21.94
CA ASP A 44 9.58 -5.67 -22.93
C ASP A 44 11.02 -6.17 -22.85
N LEU A 45 11.48 -6.53 -21.66
CA LEU A 45 12.87 -6.92 -21.37
C LEU A 45 13.08 -8.43 -21.43
N ALA A 46 12.01 -9.22 -21.32
CA ALA A 46 12.11 -10.68 -21.39
C ALA A 46 12.37 -11.16 -22.83
N PRO A 47 13.39 -12.03 -23.07
CA PRO A 47 13.65 -12.60 -24.39
C PRO A 47 12.44 -13.34 -24.93
N LYS A 48 12.28 -13.32 -26.27
CA LYS A 48 11.14 -13.98 -26.94
C LYS A 48 11.22 -15.51 -26.96
N ASP A 49 12.41 -16.06 -26.81
CA ASP A 49 12.72 -17.47 -26.84
C ASP A 49 12.74 -18.18 -25.48
N CYS A 50 12.33 -17.46 -24.40
CA CYS A 50 12.16 -18.07 -23.08
C CYS A 50 10.90 -18.96 -23.01
N LEU A 51 10.88 -19.90 -22.07
CA LEU A 51 9.72 -20.74 -21.81
C LEU A 51 8.54 -19.87 -21.29
N ILE A 52 7.35 -20.15 -21.79
CA ILE A 52 6.10 -19.59 -21.27
C ILE A 52 5.59 -20.51 -20.18
N VAL A 53 5.28 -19.93 -19.02
CA VAL A 53 4.72 -20.62 -17.86
C VAL A 53 3.26 -20.22 -17.69
N LYS A 54 2.38 -21.21 -17.58
CA LYS A 54 0.98 -21.03 -17.18
C LYS A 54 0.60 -22.02 -16.09
N VAL A 55 -0.47 -21.73 -15.37
CA VAL A 55 -0.98 -22.55 -14.26
C VAL A 55 -2.36 -23.10 -14.61
N LEU A 56 -2.56 -24.40 -14.38
CA LEU A 56 -3.89 -24.98 -14.30
C LEU A 56 -4.46 -24.69 -12.90
N ARG A 57 -5.66 -24.14 -12.85
CA ARG A 57 -6.30 -23.71 -11.60
C ARG A 57 -7.51 -24.56 -11.25
N SER A 58 -7.77 -24.70 -9.96
CA SER A 58 -8.93 -25.43 -9.44
C SER A 58 -10.26 -24.78 -9.85
N PRO A 59 -11.25 -25.56 -10.33
CA PRO A 59 -12.61 -25.12 -10.50
C PRO A 59 -13.46 -25.25 -9.22
N HIS A 60 -12.88 -25.78 -8.12
CA HIS A 60 -13.57 -26.08 -6.88
C HIS A 60 -13.06 -25.18 -5.76
N ALA A 61 -13.98 -24.74 -4.90
CA ALA A 61 -13.67 -23.91 -3.75
C ALA A 61 -12.96 -24.69 -2.63
N ASN A 62 -13.22 -25.99 -2.50
CA ASN A 62 -12.55 -26.86 -1.54
C ASN A 62 -12.52 -28.29 -2.10
N ALA A 63 -11.33 -28.85 -2.34
CA ALA A 63 -11.19 -30.20 -2.87
C ALA A 63 -9.81 -30.77 -2.64
N ILE A 64 -9.72 -32.11 -2.60
CA ILE A 64 -8.46 -32.85 -2.66
C ILE A 64 -8.22 -33.30 -4.09
N VAL A 65 -7.06 -32.96 -4.64
CA VAL A 65 -6.61 -33.44 -5.94
C VAL A 65 -6.12 -34.90 -5.80
N LYS A 66 -6.90 -35.86 -6.30
CA LYS A 66 -6.57 -37.29 -6.22
C LYS A 66 -5.49 -37.68 -7.23
N SER A 67 -5.62 -37.20 -8.45
CA SER A 67 -4.67 -37.48 -9.52
C SER A 67 -4.68 -36.40 -10.60
N VAL A 68 -3.52 -36.22 -11.26
CA VAL A 68 -3.40 -35.39 -12.47
C VAL A 68 -2.83 -36.28 -13.61
N LYS A 69 -3.66 -36.57 -14.58
CA LYS A 69 -3.25 -37.35 -15.78
C LYS A 69 -2.59 -36.43 -16.81
N LYS A 70 -1.25 -36.39 -16.82
CA LYS A 70 -0.43 -35.49 -17.66
C LYS A 70 0.14 -36.08 -18.94
N THR A 71 0.09 -37.40 -19.16
CA THR A 71 0.72 -38.06 -20.28
C THR A 71 0.33 -37.54 -21.67
N ALA A 72 -0.94 -37.16 -21.88
CA ALA A 72 -1.39 -36.59 -23.14
C ALA A 72 -0.88 -35.16 -23.34
N ALA A 73 -0.83 -34.38 -22.28
CA ALA A 73 -0.35 -33.01 -22.28
C ALA A 73 1.17 -32.94 -22.51
N GLU A 74 1.94 -33.85 -21.93
CA GLU A 74 3.41 -33.93 -22.07
C GLU A 74 3.82 -34.26 -23.52
N ARG A 75 2.95 -34.94 -24.27
CA ARG A 75 3.19 -35.26 -25.70
C ARG A 75 2.93 -34.11 -26.66
N VAL A 76 2.43 -32.98 -26.19
CA VAL A 76 2.21 -31.78 -27.02
C VAL A 76 3.56 -31.23 -27.47
N PRO A 77 3.84 -31.12 -28.80
CA PRO A 77 5.11 -30.60 -29.29
C PRO A 77 5.38 -29.19 -28.74
N GLY A 78 6.55 -29.02 -28.11
CA GLY A 78 6.98 -27.75 -27.54
C GLY A 78 6.73 -27.63 -26.02
N ILE A 79 6.12 -28.63 -25.38
CA ILE A 79 6.08 -28.70 -23.91
C ILE A 79 7.43 -29.12 -23.38
N GLU A 80 7.93 -28.40 -22.39
CA GLU A 80 9.18 -28.68 -21.69
C GLU A 80 8.95 -29.51 -20.43
N ALA A 81 7.97 -29.07 -19.59
CA ALA A 81 7.68 -29.76 -18.34
C ALA A 81 6.25 -29.45 -17.85
N ILE A 82 5.69 -30.38 -17.06
CA ILE A 82 4.45 -30.24 -16.35
C ILE A 82 4.68 -30.71 -14.91
N TYR A 83 4.48 -29.82 -13.93
CA TYR A 83 4.69 -30.09 -12.52
C TYR A 83 3.37 -30.08 -11.76
N THR A 84 3.26 -30.96 -10.75
CA THR A 84 2.12 -31.11 -9.85
C THR A 84 2.57 -30.97 -8.40
N TRP A 85 1.67 -31.16 -7.43
CA TRP A 85 2.02 -31.13 -6.01
C TRP A 85 3.11 -32.17 -5.63
N GLU A 86 3.28 -33.23 -6.40
CA GLU A 86 4.30 -34.26 -6.16
C GLU A 86 5.71 -33.77 -6.47
N ASP A 87 5.85 -32.79 -7.36
CA ASP A 87 7.13 -32.31 -7.90
C ASP A 87 7.72 -31.12 -7.12
N VAL A 88 6.93 -30.48 -6.25
CA VAL A 88 7.31 -29.24 -5.54
C VAL A 88 7.78 -29.50 -4.09
N PRO A 89 8.57 -28.58 -3.50
CA PRO A 89 8.91 -28.64 -2.08
C PRO A 89 7.68 -28.68 -1.17
N LYS A 90 7.78 -29.40 -0.04
CA LYS A 90 6.69 -29.56 0.93
C LYS A 90 6.78 -28.58 2.11
N GLN A 91 7.67 -27.62 2.03
CA GLN A 91 7.84 -26.59 3.05
C GLN A 91 6.78 -25.50 2.84
N ARG A 92 5.96 -25.24 3.87
CA ARG A 92 5.01 -24.14 3.84
C ARG A 92 5.71 -22.79 4.00
N PHE A 93 5.15 -21.79 3.35
CA PHE A 93 5.60 -20.40 3.36
C PHE A 93 4.40 -19.44 3.32
N THR A 94 4.64 -18.16 3.46
CA THR A 94 3.67 -17.10 3.17
C THR A 94 4.09 -16.31 1.94
N MET A 95 3.14 -15.82 1.16
CA MET A 95 3.42 -14.93 0.01
C MET A 95 3.48 -13.45 0.43
N ALA A 96 3.12 -13.13 1.66
CA ALA A 96 3.14 -11.75 2.16
C ALA A 96 4.57 -11.22 2.30
N GLY A 97 4.83 -10.09 1.64
CA GLY A 97 6.12 -9.41 1.70
C GLY A 97 6.10 -8.25 2.69
N GLN A 98 6.35 -8.54 3.94
CA GLN A 98 6.42 -7.56 5.01
C GLN A 98 7.60 -7.90 5.93
N THR A 99 7.63 -7.55 7.17
CA THR A 99 8.69 -7.76 8.15
C THR A 99 9.25 -9.20 8.23
N TYR A 100 10.21 -9.45 9.11
CA TYR A 100 10.65 -10.79 9.46
C TYR A 100 10.93 -10.84 10.98
N PRO A 101 10.39 -11.86 11.72
CA PRO A 101 9.48 -12.90 11.21
C PRO A 101 8.16 -12.29 10.68
N GLU A 102 7.58 -12.94 9.67
CA GLU A 102 6.32 -12.48 9.11
C GLU A 102 5.19 -12.70 10.12
N PRO A 103 4.30 -11.69 10.34
CA PRO A 103 3.07 -11.86 11.12
C PRO A 103 2.10 -12.85 10.47
N SER A 104 2.18 -12.99 9.15
CA SER A 104 1.31 -13.86 8.37
C SER A 104 1.64 -15.34 8.59
N PRO A 105 0.64 -16.22 8.74
CA PRO A 105 0.86 -17.66 8.87
C PRO A 105 1.56 -18.27 7.66
N TYR A 106 2.31 -19.33 7.91
CA TYR A 106 2.92 -20.20 6.90
C TYR A 106 1.93 -21.29 6.54
N ASP A 107 1.03 -21.00 5.63
CA ASP A 107 -0.14 -21.81 5.29
C ASP A 107 -0.15 -22.32 3.84
N ARG A 108 0.78 -21.83 2.98
CA ARG A 108 0.80 -22.09 1.55
C ARG A 108 1.95 -23.02 1.10
N LEU A 109 1.70 -23.83 0.07
CA LEU A 109 2.71 -24.52 -0.75
C LEU A 109 2.71 -23.93 -2.17
N ILE A 110 3.77 -24.21 -2.97
CA ILE A 110 3.81 -23.81 -4.39
C ILE A 110 2.63 -24.44 -5.15
N LEU A 111 2.40 -25.73 -4.96
CA LEU A 111 1.22 -26.48 -5.37
C LEU A 111 0.84 -27.38 -4.19
N ASP A 112 -0.42 -27.31 -3.76
CA ASP A 112 -0.94 -28.17 -2.72
C ASP A 112 -1.89 -29.22 -3.30
N GLN A 113 -1.93 -30.39 -2.69
CA GLN A 113 -2.93 -31.41 -3.00
C GLN A 113 -4.33 -30.98 -2.55
N HIS A 114 -4.42 -30.20 -1.46
CA HIS A 114 -5.66 -29.61 -0.97
C HIS A 114 -5.80 -28.20 -1.57
N VAL A 115 -6.73 -28.03 -2.51
CA VAL A 115 -7.09 -26.73 -3.08
C VAL A 115 -8.21 -26.11 -2.26
N ARG A 116 -8.13 -24.81 -1.99
CA ARG A 116 -8.93 -24.10 -0.98
C ARG A 116 -9.81 -22.97 -1.53
N TYR A 117 -9.67 -22.62 -2.82
CA TYR A 117 -10.56 -21.68 -3.48
C TYR A 117 -10.63 -21.93 -4.99
N VAL A 118 -11.65 -21.41 -5.67
CA VAL A 118 -11.74 -21.46 -7.13
C VAL A 118 -10.69 -20.53 -7.72
N GLY A 119 -9.66 -21.10 -8.30
CA GLY A 119 -8.47 -20.37 -8.79
C GLY A 119 -7.16 -20.83 -8.18
N ASP A 120 -7.20 -21.69 -7.16
CA ASP A 120 -6.00 -22.25 -6.52
C ASP A 120 -5.14 -23.05 -7.50
N PRO A 121 -3.80 -22.96 -7.48
CA PRO A 121 -2.93 -23.60 -8.44
C PRO A 121 -2.90 -25.13 -8.27
N VAL A 122 -3.08 -25.88 -9.37
CA VAL A 122 -3.10 -27.36 -9.42
C VAL A 122 -1.89 -27.92 -10.14
N ALA A 123 -1.48 -27.31 -11.25
CA ALA A 123 -0.32 -27.74 -12.02
C ALA A 123 0.36 -26.56 -12.73
N ILE A 124 1.69 -26.62 -12.83
CA ILE A 124 2.51 -25.67 -13.59
C ILE A 124 2.85 -26.29 -14.95
N ILE A 125 2.61 -25.57 -16.03
CA ILE A 125 2.88 -25.99 -17.39
C ILE A 125 3.90 -25.04 -18.00
N ALA A 126 5.01 -25.56 -18.52
CA ALA A 126 6.06 -24.81 -19.18
C ALA A 126 6.28 -25.31 -20.62
N GLY A 127 6.34 -24.39 -21.56
CA GLY A 127 6.56 -24.74 -22.98
C GLY A 127 7.10 -23.56 -23.80
N LYS A 128 7.45 -23.83 -25.06
CA LYS A 128 8.13 -22.86 -25.93
C LYS A 128 7.28 -21.66 -26.37
N ASP A 129 5.97 -21.81 -26.35
CA ASP A 129 5.02 -20.74 -26.72
C ASP A 129 3.66 -20.93 -26.06
N GLU A 130 2.82 -19.89 -26.07
CA GLU A 130 1.49 -19.91 -25.44
C GLU A 130 0.58 -20.98 -26.05
N LYS A 131 0.65 -21.21 -27.37
CA LYS A 131 -0.24 -22.16 -28.08
C LYS A 131 -0.02 -23.59 -27.60
N CYS A 132 1.26 -24.01 -27.45
CA CYS A 132 1.56 -25.35 -26.95
C CYS A 132 1.17 -25.50 -25.49
N VAL A 133 1.40 -24.47 -24.65
CA VAL A 133 1.04 -24.49 -23.23
C VAL A 133 -0.49 -24.52 -23.03
N ASP A 134 -1.24 -23.72 -23.77
CA ASP A 134 -2.71 -23.71 -23.70
C ASP A 134 -3.34 -25.00 -24.19
N ARG A 135 -2.72 -25.62 -25.25
CA ARG A 135 -3.13 -26.97 -25.73
C ARG A 135 -2.87 -28.03 -24.68
N ALA A 136 -1.72 -28.01 -24.04
CA ALA A 136 -1.38 -28.96 -22.98
C ALA A 136 -2.29 -28.79 -21.77
N ARG A 137 -2.56 -27.53 -21.35
CA ARG A 137 -3.46 -27.20 -20.24
C ARG A 137 -4.86 -27.83 -20.43
N LYS A 138 -5.41 -27.77 -21.67
CA LYS A 138 -6.72 -28.38 -22.01
C LYS A 138 -6.70 -29.91 -22.00
N LEU A 139 -5.55 -30.55 -22.15
CA LEU A 139 -5.39 -32.01 -22.16
C LEU A 139 -5.14 -32.61 -20.79
N LEU A 140 -4.83 -31.78 -19.79
CA LEU A 140 -4.71 -32.23 -18.41
C LEU A 140 -6.10 -32.65 -17.88
N LYS A 141 -6.15 -33.84 -17.27
CA LYS A 141 -7.34 -34.36 -16.62
C LYS A 141 -7.07 -34.51 -15.12
N VAL A 142 -7.80 -33.80 -14.33
CA VAL A 142 -7.68 -33.83 -12.87
C VAL A 142 -8.88 -34.53 -12.27
N GLU A 143 -8.62 -35.41 -11.33
CA GLU A 143 -9.63 -36.08 -10.52
C GLU A 143 -9.66 -35.44 -9.15
N TYR A 144 -10.83 -34.93 -8.75
CA TYR A 144 -11.04 -34.25 -7.49
C TYR A 144 -11.96 -35.02 -6.56
N GLU A 145 -11.67 -35.01 -5.29
CA GLU A 145 -12.65 -35.24 -4.23
C GLU A 145 -13.11 -33.89 -3.72
N VAL A 146 -14.32 -33.50 -4.07
CA VAL A 146 -14.88 -32.20 -3.71
C VAL A 146 -15.39 -32.26 -2.27
N LEU A 147 -15.00 -31.27 -1.46
CA LEU A 147 -15.34 -31.15 -0.07
C LEU A 147 -16.32 -29.99 0.16
N PRO A 148 -17.05 -29.96 1.29
CA PRO A 148 -17.80 -28.79 1.71
C PRO A 148 -16.89 -27.56 1.81
N ALA A 149 -17.44 -26.36 1.55
CA ALA A 149 -16.69 -25.12 1.54
C ALA A 149 -17.38 -24.05 2.40
N ILE A 150 -16.58 -23.24 3.10
CA ILE A 150 -17.03 -22.03 3.82
C ILE A 150 -16.88 -20.84 2.86
N LEU A 151 -17.99 -20.38 2.29
CA LEU A 151 -18.03 -19.23 1.38
C LEU A 151 -18.46 -17.95 2.08
N ASP A 152 -19.25 -18.07 3.15
CA ASP A 152 -19.66 -16.98 4.03
C ASP A 152 -18.72 -16.92 5.24
N PHE A 153 -17.92 -15.87 5.32
CA PHE A 153 -16.90 -15.72 6.37
C PHE A 153 -17.47 -15.53 7.78
N HIS A 154 -18.75 -15.12 7.91
CA HIS A 154 -19.43 -15.05 9.21
C HIS A 154 -19.61 -16.43 9.87
N GLN A 155 -19.64 -17.48 9.05
CA GLN A 155 -19.76 -18.85 9.52
C GLN A 155 -18.41 -19.52 9.80
N SER A 156 -17.30 -18.83 9.62
CA SER A 156 -15.96 -19.46 9.62
C SER A 156 -15.39 -19.65 10.99
N LYS A 157 -15.44 -18.62 11.86
CA LYS A 157 -14.87 -18.69 13.21
C LYS A 157 -15.50 -19.83 14.00
N ASP A 158 -14.65 -20.67 14.60
CA ASP A 158 -15.07 -21.83 15.43
C ASP A 158 -15.93 -22.87 14.69
N ASN A 159 -15.88 -22.91 13.34
CA ASN A 159 -16.55 -23.91 12.53
C ASN A 159 -15.84 -25.26 12.62
N GLU A 160 -16.61 -26.37 12.60
CA GLU A 160 -16.06 -27.73 12.57
C GLU A 160 -15.28 -28.02 11.27
N LEU A 161 -15.68 -27.39 10.14
CA LEU A 161 -14.96 -27.45 8.89
C LEU A 161 -13.75 -26.50 8.95
N LEU A 162 -12.54 -27.05 8.87
CA LEU A 162 -11.31 -26.29 8.90
C LEU A 162 -10.77 -26.03 7.48
N VAL A 163 -10.42 -24.79 7.20
CA VAL A 163 -9.75 -24.41 5.94
C VAL A 163 -8.30 -24.90 5.93
N HIS A 164 -7.63 -24.89 7.09
CA HIS A 164 -6.28 -25.36 7.28
C HIS A 164 -6.19 -26.41 8.41
N PRO A 165 -6.58 -27.68 8.15
CA PRO A 165 -6.49 -28.74 9.16
C PRO A 165 -5.09 -29.32 9.35
N GLU A 166 -4.13 -28.98 8.49
CA GLU A 166 -2.81 -29.60 8.45
C GLU A 166 -1.91 -29.20 9.63
N GLU A 167 -1.22 -30.16 10.23
CA GLU A 167 -0.25 -29.96 11.32
C GLU A 167 0.97 -29.12 10.90
N SER A 168 1.27 -29.03 9.61
CA SER A 168 2.38 -28.25 9.07
C SER A 168 2.09 -26.73 8.99
N TRP A 169 0.85 -26.31 9.22
CA TRP A 169 0.48 -24.92 9.40
C TRP A 169 1.17 -24.32 10.63
N LYS A 170 1.64 -23.09 10.54
CA LYS A 170 2.25 -22.40 11.70
C LYS A 170 2.18 -20.88 11.56
N SER A 171 2.08 -20.20 12.69
CA SER A 171 2.32 -18.78 12.85
C SER A 171 3.64 -18.55 13.58
N LEU A 172 4.44 -17.58 13.15
CA LEU A 172 5.73 -17.25 13.76
C LEU A 172 5.63 -16.08 14.77
N CYS A 173 4.52 -15.35 14.74
CA CYS A 173 4.28 -14.18 15.58
C CYS A 173 3.04 -14.41 16.47
N PRO A 174 2.98 -13.80 17.67
CA PRO A 174 1.84 -13.90 18.56
C PRO A 174 0.70 -12.98 18.14
N VAL A 175 0.08 -13.26 16.99
CA VAL A 175 -1.02 -12.48 16.40
C VAL A 175 -2.42 -13.05 16.72
N GLY A 176 -2.51 -14.01 17.67
CA GLY A 176 -3.79 -14.68 17.98
C GLY A 176 -4.26 -15.64 16.89
N ALA A 177 -3.34 -16.14 16.05
CA ALA A 177 -3.65 -17.09 14.99
C ALA A 177 -3.90 -18.49 15.55
N ASP A 178 -4.98 -19.13 15.11
CA ASP A 178 -5.37 -20.48 15.51
C ASP A 178 -6.14 -21.17 14.37
N ASN A 179 -5.48 -22.08 13.65
CA ASN A 179 -6.09 -22.78 12.53
C ASN A 179 -7.21 -23.75 12.96
N GLN A 180 -7.24 -24.20 14.21
CA GLN A 180 -8.32 -25.05 14.74
C GLN A 180 -9.62 -24.25 14.99
N ARG A 181 -9.54 -22.94 14.93
CA ARG A 181 -10.67 -22.03 15.05
C ARG A 181 -10.94 -21.25 13.74
N ASN A 182 -10.24 -21.60 12.66
CA ASN A 182 -10.19 -20.83 11.41
C ASN A 182 -9.74 -19.37 11.61
N LEU A 183 -8.95 -19.06 12.63
CA LEU A 183 -8.41 -17.73 12.89
C LEU A 183 -7.01 -17.55 12.26
N CYS A 184 -6.89 -16.58 11.37
CA CYS A 184 -5.61 -16.08 10.87
C CYS A 184 -4.95 -15.12 11.87
N ALA A 185 -5.76 -14.32 12.54
CA ALA A 185 -5.35 -13.44 13.63
C ALA A 185 -6.55 -13.05 14.49
N SER A 186 -6.27 -12.67 15.76
CA SER A 186 -7.25 -12.12 16.68
C SER A 186 -6.51 -11.28 17.73
N ALA A 187 -6.99 -10.07 18.02
CA ALA A 187 -6.41 -9.23 19.06
C ALA A 187 -7.43 -8.24 19.61
N GLU A 188 -7.10 -7.71 20.78
CA GLU A 188 -7.83 -6.64 21.44
C GLU A 188 -6.84 -5.62 22.02
N ASP A 189 -7.20 -4.33 21.92
CA ASP A 189 -6.50 -3.20 22.52
C ASP A 189 -7.53 -2.25 23.14
N HIS A 190 -7.23 -1.68 24.31
CA HIS A 190 -8.17 -0.79 25.01
C HIS A 190 -7.44 0.20 25.91
N ASN A 191 -8.13 1.28 26.20
CA ASN A 191 -7.75 2.24 27.24
C ASN A 191 -9.01 2.75 27.95
N GLY A 192 -9.01 2.74 29.29
CA GLY A 192 -10.17 3.09 30.08
C GLY A 192 -11.28 2.01 30.10
N ASP A 193 -12.40 2.31 30.77
CA ASP A 193 -13.59 1.45 30.82
C ASP A 193 -14.65 1.96 29.83
N VAL A 194 -14.65 1.40 28.63
CA VAL A 194 -15.53 1.82 27.55
C VAL A 194 -17.02 1.63 27.87
N GLU A 195 -17.37 0.55 28.61
CA GLU A 195 -18.77 0.28 28.95
C GLU A 195 -19.33 1.32 29.93
N THR A 196 -18.54 1.65 30.96
CA THR A 196 -18.93 2.70 31.91
C THR A 196 -19.06 4.05 31.23
N VAL A 197 -18.11 4.43 30.38
CA VAL A 197 -18.15 5.74 29.69
C VAL A 197 -19.31 5.82 28.70
N LEU A 198 -19.58 4.74 27.93
CA LEU A 198 -20.74 4.69 27.03
C LEU A 198 -22.06 4.83 27.76
N ALA A 199 -22.20 4.17 28.92
CA ALA A 199 -23.42 4.26 29.75
C ALA A 199 -23.69 5.68 30.32
N GLU A 200 -22.67 6.51 30.43
CA GLU A 200 -22.74 7.90 30.89
C GLU A 200 -22.96 8.90 29.75
N CYS A 201 -22.89 8.48 28.50
CA CYS A 201 -23.12 9.35 27.35
C CYS A 201 -24.61 9.69 27.17
N ASP A 202 -24.90 10.90 26.70
CA ASP A 202 -26.26 11.34 26.38
C ASP A 202 -26.81 10.65 25.13
N GLU A 203 -25.95 10.33 24.17
CA GLU A 203 -26.29 9.68 22.90
C GLU A 203 -25.23 8.63 22.54
N VAL A 204 -25.70 7.49 22.03
CA VAL A 204 -24.82 6.41 21.51
C VAL A 204 -25.28 6.03 20.11
N VAL A 205 -24.35 6.06 19.16
CA VAL A 205 -24.54 5.49 17.81
C VAL A 205 -23.95 4.08 17.81
N GLU A 206 -24.76 3.11 17.44
CA GLU A 206 -24.31 1.70 17.34
C GLU A 206 -24.74 1.11 15.98
N HIS A 207 -23.77 0.77 15.15
CA HIS A 207 -24.01 0.19 13.83
C HIS A 207 -22.87 -0.70 13.34
N THR A 208 -23.18 -1.57 12.39
CA THR A 208 -22.23 -2.36 11.62
C THR A 208 -22.13 -1.81 10.20
N TYR A 209 -20.90 -1.61 9.74
CA TYR A 209 -20.55 -1.13 8.40
C TYR A 209 -19.87 -2.26 7.63
N HIS A 210 -20.35 -2.55 6.42
CA HIS A 210 -19.81 -3.61 5.57
C HIS A 210 -19.10 -3.03 4.36
N VAL A 211 -17.83 -3.38 4.18
CA VAL A 211 -17.02 -3.00 3.02
C VAL A 211 -16.61 -4.26 2.26
N ARG A 212 -17.13 -4.42 1.07
CA ARG A 212 -16.84 -5.57 0.22
C ARG A 212 -15.41 -5.55 -0.32
N ALA A 213 -14.92 -6.74 -0.73
CA ALA A 213 -13.65 -6.88 -1.38
C ALA A 213 -13.60 -6.11 -2.71
N ALA A 214 -12.44 -5.52 -3.03
CA ALA A 214 -12.22 -4.79 -4.27
C ALA A 214 -10.81 -5.06 -4.83
N GLN A 215 -10.67 -5.09 -6.17
CA GLN A 215 -9.40 -5.32 -6.87
C GLN A 215 -8.57 -4.04 -6.98
N GLN A 216 -7.25 -4.16 -6.87
CA GLN A 216 -6.33 -3.03 -7.09
C GLN A 216 -6.36 -2.52 -8.55
N ALA A 217 -6.75 -3.38 -9.47
CA ALA A 217 -6.99 -3.07 -10.89
C ALA A 217 -5.82 -2.33 -11.59
N MET A 218 -4.56 -2.59 -11.15
CA MET A 218 -3.37 -1.98 -11.75
C MET A 218 -3.32 -2.26 -13.26
N MET A 219 -2.87 -1.27 -14.04
CA MET A 219 -2.79 -1.37 -15.52
C MET A 219 -1.90 -2.53 -15.93
N GLU A 220 -0.70 -2.64 -15.39
CA GLU A 220 0.20 -3.78 -15.57
C GLU A 220 -0.20 -4.92 -14.65
N THR A 221 -0.58 -6.06 -15.22
CA THR A 221 -0.84 -7.31 -14.49
C THR A 221 0.43 -7.86 -13.85
N PHE A 222 0.35 -8.92 -13.05
CA PHE A 222 1.54 -9.58 -12.48
C PHE A 222 2.41 -10.17 -13.58
N ARG A 223 3.73 -9.90 -13.52
CA ARG A 223 4.69 -10.31 -14.55
C ARG A 223 6.05 -10.61 -13.95
N THR A 224 6.63 -11.72 -14.36
CA THR A 224 7.96 -12.14 -13.92
C THR A 224 8.69 -12.90 -15.01
N TYR A 225 9.99 -12.60 -15.15
CA TYR A 225 10.94 -13.31 -15.99
C TYR A 225 12.09 -13.85 -15.16
N CYS A 226 12.46 -15.10 -15.35
CA CYS A 226 13.52 -15.79 -14.60
C CYS A 226 14.55 -16.41 -15.53
N PHE A 227 15.81 -16.40 -15.12
CA PHE A 227 16.92 -17.06 -15.83
C PHE A 227 18.05 -17.45 -14.86
N MET A 228 18.88 -18.40 -15.28
CA MET A 228 20.09 -18.75 -14.54
C MET A 228 21.28 -17.95 -15.07
N ASP A 229 22.08 -17.34 -14.18
CA ASP A 229 23.31 -16.70 -14.58
C ASP A 229 24.47 -17.71 -14.73
N THR A 230 25.64 -17.23 -15.19
CA THR A 230 26.85 -18.02 -15.39
C THR A 230 27.43 -18.61 -14.09
N TYR A 231 27.02 -18.09 -12.93
CA TYR A 231 27.40 -18.60 -11.61
C TYR A 231 26.40 -19.59 -11.02
N GLY A 232 25.39 -20.00 -11.80
CA GLY A 232 24.33 -20.91 -11.36
C GLY A 232 23.39 -20.28 -10.30
N ARG A 233 23.17 -18.98 -10.40
CA ARG A 233 22.21 -18.26 -9.55
C ARG A 233 20.92 -17.99 -10.31
N LEU A 234 19.81 -18.11 -9.63
CA LEU A 234 18.50 -17.75 -10.15
C LEU A 234 18.32 -16.22 -10.12
N ASN A 235 18.17 -15.64 -11.30
CA ASN A 235 17.84 -14.22 -11.46
C ASN A 235 16.35 -14.09 -11.73
N VAL A 236 15.68 -13.19 -11.01
CA VAL A 236 14.25 -12.92 -11.06
C VAL A 236 14.05 -11.45 -11.37
N LEU A 237 13.60 -11.14 -12.58
CA LEU A 237 13.19 -9.82 -13.00
C LEU A 237 11.67 -9.74 -12.83
N SER A 238 11.18 -9.01 -11.85
CA SER A 238 9.76 -8.96 -11.50
C SER A 238 9.22 -7.56 -11.32
N SER A 239 7.96 -7.39 -11.67
CA SER A 239 7.14 -6.23 -11.34
C SER A 239 6.72 -6.30 -9.87
N THR A 240 7.67 -6.09 -8.95
CA THR A 240 7.50 -6.22 -7.49
C THR A 240 7.84 -4.94 -6.74
N GLN A 241 7.12 -4.68 -5.64
CA GLN A 241 7.40 -3.57 -4.71
C GLN A 241 8.48 -3.90 -3.67
N ILE A 242 8.93 -5.18 -3.57
CA ILE A 242 9.57 -5.75 -2.39
C ILE A 242 10.72 -6.70 -2.74
N VAL A 243 11.73 -6.25 -3.50
CA VAL A 243 12.79 -7.13 -4.04
C VAL A 243 13.46 -8.02 -2.98
N TYR A 244 13.74 -7.49 -1.77
CA TYR A 244 14.39 -8.24 -0.70
C TYR A 244 13.45 -9.25 -0.04
N HIS A 245 12.18 -8.91 0.15
CA HIS A 245 11.18 -9.86 0.65
C HIS A 245 10.85 -10.92 -0.39
N ALA A 246 10.75 -10.55 -1.68
CA ALA A 246 10.57 -11.50 -2.77
C ALA A 246 11.70 -12.53 -2.80
N ARG A 247 12.98 -12.09 -2.63
CA ARG A 247 14.12 -13.01 -2.51
C ARG A 247 13.98 -13.97 -1.33
N ARG A 248 13.54 -13.47 -0.17
CA ARG A 248 13.32 -14.30 1.04
C ARG A 248 12.20 -15.31 0.82
N ILE A 249 11.06 -14.89 0.29
CA ILE A 249 9.90 -15.74 0.03
C ILE A 249 10.24 -16.83 -0.99
N LEU A 250 10.92 -16.46 -2.09
CA LEU A 250 11.39 -17.44 -3.09
C LEU A 250 12.38 -18.43 -2.48
N SER A 251 13.29 -17.99 -1.61
CA SER A 251 14.23 -18.87 -0.90
C SER A 251 13.46 -19.89 -0.04
N ASN A 252 12.45 -19.43 0.70
CA ASN A 252 11.61 -20.31 1.53
C ASN A 252 10.79 -21.29 0.68
N ALA A 253 10.12 -20.79 -0.37
CA ALA A 253 9.26 -21.62 -1.23
C ALA A 253 10.04 -22.68 -2.01
N LEU A 254 11.22 -22.32 -2.53
CA LEU A 254 12.06 -23.22 -3.33
C LEU A 254 12.99 -24.11 -2.48
N GLY A 255 13.16 -23.79 -1.20
CA GLY A 255 14.09 -24.49 -0.32
C GLY A 255 15.57 -24.29 -0.70
N ILE A 256 15.94 -23.13 -1.23
CA ILE A 256 17.30 -22.81 -1.67
C ILE A 256 17.84 -21.57 -0.93
N PRO A 257 19.18 -21.44 -0.75
CA PRO A 257 19.75 -20.29 -0.06
C PRO A 257 19.46 -18.96 -0.77
N LYS A 258 19.23 -17.89 0.01
CA LYS A 258 19.05 -16.51 -0.49
C LYS A 258 20.20 -16.06 -1.41
N SER A 259 21.43 -16.48 -1.14
CA SER A 259 22.62 -16.18 -1.95
C SER A 259 22.56 -16.76 -3.37
N LYS A 260 21.68 -17.74 -3.61
CA LYS A 260 21.43 -18.31 -4.95
C LYS A 260 20.33 -17.56 -5.72
N ILE A 261 19.76 -16.52 -5.17
CA ILE A 261 18.68 -15.76 -5.77
C ILE A 261 19.05 -14.28 -5.85
N ARG A 262 18.95 -13.69 -7.03
CA ARG A 262 18.93 -12.24 -7.25
C ARG A 262 17.54 -11.83 -7.72
N VAL A 263 17.00 -10.79 -7.09
CA VAL A 263 15.74 -10.18 -7.53
C VAL A 263 15.99 -8.74 -7.91
N SER A 264 15.54 -8.37 -9.08
CA SER A 264 15.58 -7.00 -9.57
C SER A 264 14.23 -6.60 -10.16
N LYS A 265 13.93 -5.31 -10.12
CA LYS A 265 12.70 -4.77 -10.70
C LYS A 265 13.01 -3.85 -11.89
N PRO A 266 12.26 -3.96 -13.00
CA PRO A 266 12.23 -2.94 -14.04
C PRO A 266 11.23 -1.84 -13.67
N ARG A 267 10.73 -1.06 -14.61
CA ARG A 267 9.62 -0.16 -14.36
C ARG A 267 8.34 -0.96 -14.02
N ILE A 268 7.50 -0.41 -13.12
CA ILE A 268 6.27 -1.06 -12.64
C ILE A 268 5.07 -0.21 -13.07
N GLY A 269 4.10 -0.84 -13.72
CA GLY A 269 2.87 -0.22 -14.22
C GLY A 269 1.72 -0.21 -13.21
N GLY A 270 1.98 0.31 -12.00
CA GLY A 270 1.05 0.32 -10.88
C GLY A 270 1.20 -0.89 -9.96
N GLY A 271 0.97 -0.70 -8.68
CA GLY A 271 1.03 -1.75 -7.67
C GLY A 271 -0.12 -1.65 -6.67
N PHE A 272 -0.27 -0.50 -6.04
CA PHE A 272 -1.32 -0.20 -5.04
C PHE A 272 -1.39 -1.19 -3.87
N GLY A 273 -0.27 -1.89 -3.59
CA GLY A 273 -0.18 -2.97 -2.62
C GLY A 273 -0.24 -4.39 -3.22
N ALA A 274 -0.86 -4.60 -4.38
CA ALA A 274 -0.95 -5.93 -4.99
C ALA A 274 0.42 -6.60 -5.17
N LYS A 275 1.43 -5.84 -5.57
CA LYS A 275 2.79 -6.32 -5.84
C LYS A 275 3.70 -6.32 -4.60
N GLN A 276 3.12 -6.17 -3.42
CA GLN A 276 3.71 -6.47 -2.11
C GLN A 276 3.53 -7.96 -1.75
N THR A 277 2.78 -8.71 -2.53
CA THR A 277 2.60 -10.16 -2.43
C THR A 277 3.31 -10.85 -3.58
N VAL A 278 4.01 -11.96 -3.31
CA VAL A 278 4.72 -12.74 -4.33
C VAL A 278 3.75 -13.67 -5.04
N VAL A 279 3.05 -13.17 -6.06
CA VAL A 279 1.93 -13.85 -6.73
C VAL A 279 2.38 -14.66 -7.94
N ALA A 280 3.09 -14.05 -8.90
CA ALA A 280 3.49 -14.68 -10.13
C ALA A 280 4.93 -15.23 -10.10
N GLU A 281 5.78 -14.72 -9.25
CA GLU A 281 7.22 -14.96 -9.21
C GLU A 281 7.58 -16.42 -8.99
N ILE A 282 6.84 -17.11 -8.13
CA ILE A 282 7.15 -18.47 -7.66
C ILE A 282 7.17 -19.47 -8.82
N PHE A 283 6.23 -19.37 -9.75
CA PHE A 283 6.04 -20.36 -10.81
C PHE A 283 7.17 -20.37 -11.84
N PRO A 284 7.54 -19.25 -12.50
CA PRO A 284 8.68 -19.22 -13.41
C PRO A 284 10.02 -19.42 -12.67
N ALA A 285 10.14 -18.96 -11.42
CA ALA A 285 11.32 -19.21 -10.60
C ALA A 285 11.52 -20.73 -10.35
N PHE A 286 10.46 -21.46 -10.01
CA PHE A 286 10.50 -22.92 -9.87
C PHE A 286 10.85 -23.61 -11.17
N VAL A 287 10.22 -23.24 -12.30
CA VAL A 287 10.49 -23.81 -13.62
C VAL A 287 11.95 -23.60 -14.02
N THR A 288 12.44 -22.34 -13.92
CA THR A 288 13.83 -22.03 -14.27
C THR A 288 14.83 -22.75 -13.38
N TRP A 289 14.56 -22.86 -12.08
CA TRP A 289 15.43 -23.59 -11.16
C TRP A 289 15.51 -25.09 -11.48
N LYS A 290 14.38 -25.71 -11.91
CA LYS A 290 14.32 -27.14 -12.25
C LYS A 290 14.88 -27.47 -13.63
N THR A 291 14.66 -26.61 -14.64
CA THR A 291 15.01 -26.88 -16.03
C THR A 291 16.36 -26.28 -16.44
N GLY A 292 16.86 -25.27 -15.68
CA GLY A 292 18.01 -24.45 -16.08
C GLY A 292 17.72 -23.51 -17.25
N LYS A 293 16.49 -23.48 -17.78
CA LYS A 293 16.08 -22.65 -18.92
C LYS A 293 15.39 -21.37 -18.47
N PRO A 294 15.58 -20.25 -19.21
CA PRO A 294 14.85 -19.03 -18.92
C PRO A 294 13.34 -19.23 -19.12
N SER A 295 12.54 -18.64 -18.23
CA SER A 295 11.09 -18.74 -18.29
C SER A 295 10.40 -17.46 -17.86
N LYS A 296 9.18 -17.21 -18.36
CA LYS A 296 8.36 -16.07 -17.96
C LYS A 296 6.92 -16.46 -17.71
N MET A 297 6.30 -15.72 -16.82
CA MET A 297 4.85 -15.76 -16.56
C MET A 297 4.27 -14.34 -16.61
N ILE A 298 3.21 -14.19 -17.38
CA ILE A 298 2.45 -12.95 -17.53
C ILE A 298 1.00 -13.30 -17.28
N PHE A 299 0.40 -12.74 -16.21
CA PHE A 299 -1.01 -12.93 -15.94
C PHE A 299 -1.86 -12.19 -16.97
N THR A 300 -2.91 -12.84 -17.45
CA THR A 300 -4.01 -12.18 -18.11
C THR A 300 -4.76 -11.28 -17.13
N ARG A 301 -5.65 -10.41 -17.60
CA ARG A 301 -6.50 -9.62 -16.71
C ARG A 301 -7.41 -10.52 -15.86
N GLU A 302 -7.97 -11.57 -16.45
CA GLU A 302 -8.79 -12.55 -15.73
C GLU A 302 -7.98 -13.25 -14.61
N GLU A 303 -6.78 -13.72 -14.89
CA GLU A 303 -5.90 -14.32 -13.88
C GLU A 303 -5.54 -13.31 -12.78
N SER A 304 -5.30 -12.05 -13.15
CA SER A 304 -5.01 -10.99 -12.19
C SER A 304 -6.20 -10.66 -11.27
N GLN A 305 -7.42 -10.92 -11.71
CA GLN A 305 -8.64 -10.74 -10.91
C GLN A 305 -9.02 -11.98 -10.10
N THR A 306 -8.80 -13.19 -10.64
CA THR A 306 -9.28 -14.43 -10.01
C THR A 306 -8.22 -15.18 -9.21
N ALA A 307 -6.97 -14.77 -9.25
CA ALA A 307 -5.85 -15.47 -8.62
C ALA A 307 -4.77 -14.50 -8.06
N SER A 308 -5.23 -13.38 -7.51
CA SER A 308 -4.40 -12.36 -6.86
C SER A 308 -4.79 -12.22 -5.37
N THR A 309 -4.56 -11.04 -4.80
CA THR A 309 -4.84 -10.73 -3.40
C THR A 309 -5.54 -9.36 -3.29
N PRO A 310 -6.87 -9.30 -3.49
CA PRO A 310 -7.66 -8.06 -3.42
C PRO A 310 -7.71 -7.47 -2.01
N ARG A 311 -8.43 -6.35 -1.84
CA ARG A 311 -8.77 -5.76 -0.54
C ARG A 311 -9.55 -6.76 0.31
N HIS A 312 -9.27 -6.80 1.60
CA HIS A 312 -10.05 -7.55 2.58
C HIS A 312 -11.51 -7.07 2.62
N GLU A 313 -12.43 -8.00 2.54
CA GLU A 313 -13.82 -7.77 2.93
C GLU A 313 -13.89 -7.68 4.46
N MET A 314 -14.56 -6.64 4.98
CA MET A 314 -14.63 -6.39 6.42
C MET A 314 -16.02 -5.92 6.83
N GLU A 315 -16.46 -6.41 8.00
CA GLU A 315 -17.51 -5.79 8.78
C GLU A 315 -16.91 -5.09 9.98
N VAL A 316 -17.28 -3.84 10.17
CA VAL A 316 -16.81 -2.99 11.26
C VAL A 316 -18.02 -2.54 12.09
N THR A 317 -18.15 -3.09 13.29
CA THR A 317 -19.16 -2.69 14.26
C THR A 317 -18.60 -1.64 15.17
N ILE A 318 -19.30 -0.53 15.30
CA ILE A 318 -18.91 0.61 16.14
C ILE A 318 -20.01 0.97 17.11
N ARG A 319 -19.64 1.27 18.37
CA ARG A 319 -20.42 2.03 19.34
C ARG A 319 -19.68 3.32 19.63
N LEU A 320 -20.29 4.46 19.35
CA LEU A 320 -19.72 5.79 19.55
C LEU A 320 -20.60 6.58 20.50
N GLY A 321 -20.05 6.99 21.64
CA GLY A 321 -20.76 7.72 22.68
C GLY A 321 -20.35 9.19 22.74
N ALA A 322 -21.35 10.09 22.80
CA ALA A 322 -21.12 11.52 22.93
C ALA A 322 -22.08 12.19 23.93
N MET A 323 -21.68 13.38 24.40
CA MET A 323 -22.52 14.26 25.19
C MET A 323 -23.37 15.17 24.29
N LYS A 324 -24.44 15.78 24.81
CA LYS A 324 -25.30 16.72 24.05
C LYS A 324 -24.55 17.91 23.45
N ASP A 325 -23.43 18.31 24.05
CA ASP A 325 -22.60 19.40 23.55
C ASP A 325 -21.72 18.98 22.35
N GLY A 326 -21.76 17.72 21.95
CA GLY A 326 -20.98 17.13 20.84
C GLY A 326 -19.62 16.58 21.26
N ARG A 327 -19.25 16.56 22.51
CA ARG A 327 -18.02 15.96 23.00
C ARG A 327 -18.12 14.43 22.92
N ILE A 328 -17.30 13.81 22.04
CA ILE A 328 -17.16 12.37 21.92
C ILE A 328 -16.30 11.86 23.08
N ARG A 329 -16.81 10.89 23.85
CA ARG A 329 -16.14 10.36 25.05
C ARG A 329 -15.58 8.97 24.84
N ALA A 330 -16.28 8.10 24.10
CA ALA A 330 -15.86 6.74 23.94
C ALA A 330 -16.11 6.20 22.52
N ILE A 331 -15.21 5.31 22.08
CA ILE A 331 -15.35 4.50 20.86
C ILE A 331 -15.06 3.04 21.20
N ASP A 332 -16.00 2.16 20.87
CA ASP A 332 -15.83 0.72 20.89
C ASP A 332 -15.95 0.20 19.47
N LEU A 333 -14.89 -0.42 18.94
CA LEU A 333 -14.78 -0.87 17.55
C LEU A 333 -14.44 -2.35 17.49
N TYR A 334 -15.25 -3.13 16.77
CA TYR A 334 -14.94 -4.52 16.47
C TYR A 334 -14.90 -4.72 14.94
N THR A 335 -13.84 -5.37 14.46
CA THR A 335 -13.68 -5.68 13.03
C THR A 335 -13.61 -7.18 12.79
N LEU A 336 -14.56 -7.73 12.03
CA LEU A 336 -14.51 -9.07 11.47
C LEU A 336 -14.03 -8.98 10.01
N SER A 337 -12.96 -9.71 9.67
CA SER A 337 -12.36 -9.65 8.34
C SER A 337 -12.18 -11.02 7.72
N ASN A 338 -12.53 -11.10 6.42
CA ASN A 338 -12.31 -12.26 5.58
C ASN A 338 -10.91 -12.21 4.94
N THR A 339 -10.01 -13.13 5.32
CA THR A 339 -8.72 -13.27 4.63
C THR A 339 -8.76 -14.22 3.44
N GLY A 340 -9.87 -14.93 3.23
CA GLY A 340 -10.00 -15.95 2.19
C GLY A 340 -9.22 -17.21 2.54
N ALA A 341 -8.74 -17.91 1.50
CA ALA A 341 -8.14 -19.24 1.63
C ALA A 341 -6.76 -19.26 2.28
N TYR A 342 -6.07 -18.14 2.37
CA TYR A 342 -4.73 -18.01 2.95
C TYR A 342 -4.57 -16.69 3.69
N GLY A 343 -3.72 -16.67 4.72
CA GLY A 343 -3.59 -15.56 5.66
C GLY A 343 -2.99 -14.29 5.07
N GLU A 344 -2.05 -14.43 4.14
CA GLU A 344 -1.36 -13.33 3.43
C GLU A 344 -1.10 -12.11 4.35
N HIS A 345 -1.66 -10.93 4.04
CA HIS A 345 -1.51 -9.72 4.84
C HIS A 345 -2.58 -9.52 5.94
N GLY A 346 -3.44 -10.53 6.19
CA GLY A 346 -4.57 -10.43 7.12
C GLY A 346 -4.21 -9.84 8.49
N PRO A 347 -3.23 -10.40 9.23
CA PRO A 347 -2.89 -9.92 10.58
C PRO A 347 -2.50 -8.45 10.64
N THR A 348 -1.79 -7.94 9.63
CA THR A 348 -1.29 -6.56 9.60
C THR A 348 -2.29 -5.58 9.00
N THR A 349 -3.16 -6.05 8.10
CA THR A 349 -4.17 -5.22 7.45
C THR A 349 -5.27 -4.83 8.44
N VAL A 350 -5.81 -5.80 9.16
CA VAL A 350 -7.04 -5.60 9.95
C VAL A 350 -6.80 -4.74 11.18
N GLY A 351 -5.65 -4.88 11.84
CA GLY A 351 -5.28 -4.02 12.97
C GLY A 351 -5.30 -2.52 12.64
N LEU A 352 -5.09 -2.15 11.37
CA LEU A 352 -5.13 -0.73 10.98
C LEU A 352 -6.57 -0.17 10.92
N SER A 353 -7.61 -1.00 10.94
CA SER A 353 -8.99 -0.51 10.96
C SER A 353 -9.31 0.30 12.21
N GLY A 354 -8.78 -0.10 13.37
CA GLY A 354 -8.89 0.67 14.62
C GLY A 354 -7.75 1.67 14.81
N HIS A 355 -6.49 1.22 14.71
CA HIS A 355 -5.32 2.06 15.01
C HIS A 355 -5.12 3.26 14.06
N LYS A 356 -5.88 3.37 12.96
CA LYS A 356 -5.84 4.53 12.04
C LYS A 356 -7.16 5.28 11.94
N SER A 357 -8.21 4.87 12.67
CA SER A 357 -9.51 5.55 12.68
C SER A 357 -9.82 6.18 14.04
N ILE A 358 -9.68 5.42 15.13
CA ILE A 358 -9.94 5.90 16.50
C ILE A 358 -9.05 7.09 16.87
N PRO A 359 -7.73 7.09 16.60
CA PRO A 359 -6.84 8.17 17.06
C PRO A 359 -7.10 9.56 16.44
N MET A 360 -7.90 9.64 15.38
CA MET A 360 -8.32 10.93 14.84
C MET A 360 -9.11 11.78 15.84
N TYR A 361 -9.71 11.14 16.85
CA TYR A 361 -10.49 11.77 17.88
C TYR A 361 -9.69 11.79 19.18
N GLY A 362 -8.98 12.91 19.43
CA GLY A 362 -8.04 13.05 20.54
C GLY A 362 -8.69 13.28 21.93
N SER A 363 -10.03 13.45 21.99
CA SER A 363 -10.75 13.76 23.23
C SER A 363 -11.32 12.52 23.96
N LEU A 364 -10.99 11.31 23.53
CA LEU A 364 -11.56 10.08 24.08
C LEU A 364 -11.12 9.82 25.52
N GLU A 365 -12.10 9.53 26.40
CA GLU A 365 -11.88 9.07 27.76
C GLU A 365 -11.63 7.56 27.81
N ALA A 366 -12.26 6.80 26.90
CA ALA A 366 -12.06 5.36 26.76
C ALA A 366 -12.19 4.90 25.31
N TYR A 367 -11.45 3.84 24.96
CA TYR A 367 -11.68 3.10 23.73
C TYR A 367 -11.44 1.59 23.95
N ARG A 368 -12.12 0.80 23.15
CA ARG A 368 -11.80 -0.61 22.91
C ARG A 368 -11.73 -0.83 21.41
N PHE A 369 -10.73 -1.57 20.96
CA PHE A 369 -10.59 -2.06 19.59
C PHE A 369 -10.29 -3.55 19.62
N ALA A 370 -11.16 -4.35 19.01
CA ALA A 370 -10.96 -5.78 18.87
C ALA A 370 -11.16 -6.22 17.42
N TYR A 371 -10.49 -7.29 17.00
CA TYR A 371 -10.67 -7.83 15.67
C TYR A 371 -10.44 -9.32 15.59
N ASP A 372 -11.12 -9.96 14.64
CA ASP A 372 -10.89 -11.32 14.19
C ASP A 372 -10.67 -11.36 12.68
N VAL A 373 -9.67 -12.11 12.23
CA VAL A 373 -9.38 -12.37 10.84
C VAL A 373 -9.60 -13.85 10.57
N VAL A 374 -10.60 -14.16 9.74
CA VAL A 374 -11.03 -15.55 9.54
C VAL A 374 -10.66 -16.06 8.16
N TYR A 375 -10.36 -17.36 8.06
CA TYR A 375 -10.19 -18.07 6.81
C TYR A 375 -11.54 -18.41 6.18
N SER A 376 -11.60 -18.48 4.85
CA SER A 376 -12.75 -18.97 4.09
C SER A 376 -12.31 -19.58 2.75
N ASN A 377 -13.20 -20.24 2.02
CA ASN A 377 -12.88 -20.88 0.76
C ASN A 377 -13.10 -19.96 -0.47
N VAL A 378 -12.74 -18.69 -0.35
CA VAL A 378 -12.68 -17.73 -1.46
C VAL A 378 -11.25 -17.27 -1.72
N MET A 379 -11.03 -16.52 -2.78
CA MET A 379 -9.70 -15.96 -3.10
C MET A 379 -9.13 -15.18 -1.92
N SER A 380 -7.82 -15.41 -1.64
CA SER A 380 -7.15 -14.75 -0.51
C SER A 380 -7.11 -13.24 -0.68
N ALA A 381 -7.37 -12.53 0.40
CA ALA A 381 -7.19 -11.09 0.45
C ALA A 381 -5.72 -10.71 0.76
N GLY A 382 -5.34 -9.47 0.48
CA GLY A 382 -3.99 -8.99 0.70
C GLY A 382 -3.89 -7.48 0.82
N ALA A 383 -2.73 -6.97 0.46
CA ALA A 383 -2.44 -5.55 0.55
C ALA A 383 -3.15 -4.74 -0.53
N TYR A 384 -3.89 -3.74 -0.12
CA TYR A 384 -4.44 -2.71 -1.00
C TYR A 384 -4.27 -1.34 -0.31
N ARG A 385 -3.95 -0.29 -1.07
CA ARG A 385 -3.74 1.09 -0.63
C ARG A 385 -4.68 1.47 0.52
N GLY A 386 -4.12 1.96 1.63
CA GLY A 386 -4.86 2.29 2.86
C GLY A 386 -5.06 1.10 3.81
N TYR A 387 -4.84 -0.15 3.40
CA TYR A 387 -5.06 -1.36 4.21
C TYR A 387 -6.45 -1.33 4.89
N GLY A 388 -6.55 -1.74 6.16
CA GLY A 388 -7.78 -1.71 6.94
C GLY A 388 -8.24 -0.31 7.37
N ALA A 389 -7.37 0.70 7.31
CA ALA A 389 -7.72 2.08 7.68
C ALA A 389 -8.91 2.61 6.85
N THR A 390 -8.98 2.27 5.56
CA THR A 390 -10.07 2.71 4.69
C THR A 390 -11.44 2.24 5.20
N GLN A 391 -11.54 0.97 5.64
CA GLN A 391 -12.77 0.40 6.18
C GLN A 391 -13.10 0.97 7.57
N GLY A 392 -12.09 1.07 8.45
CA GLY A 392 -12.27 1.63 9.78
C GLY A 392 -12.68 3.10 9.77
N ILE A 393 -12.06 3.92 8.90
CA ILE A 393 -12.41 5.33 8.74
C ILE A 393 -13.81 5.50 8.15
N PHE A 394 -14.23 4.63 7.22
CA PHE A 394 -15.60 4.64 6.73
C PHE A 394 -16.61 4.47 7.88
N ALA A 395 -16.39 3.50 8.78
CA ALA A 395 -17.27 3.25 9.92
C ALA A 395 -17.24 4.42 10.92
N VAL A 396 -16.06 4.85 11.37
CA VAL A 396 -15.90 5.89 12.39
C VAL A 396 -16.44 7.24 11.89
N GLU A 397 -16.05 7.67 10.70
CA GLU A 397 -16.45 8.97 10.14
C GLU A 397 -17.95 9.03 9.79
N SER A 398 -18.54 7.90 9.35
CA SER A 398 -19.99 7.81 9.14
C SER A 398 -20.76 7.85 10.45
N ALA A 399 -20.29 7.16 11.50
CA ALA A 399 -20.88 7.19 12.82
C ALA A 399 -20.81 8.61 13.45
N VAL A 400 -19.70 9.33 13.25
CA VAL A 400 -19.57 10.74 13.69
C VAL A 400 -20.54 11.65 12.92
N SER A 401 -20.72 11.45 11.62
CA SER A 401 -21.71 12.20 10.84
C SER A 401 -23.14 11.91 11.31
N GLU A 402 -23.45 10.66 11.64
CA GLU A 402 -24.75 10.29 12.21
C GLU A 402 -24.95 10.88 13.62
N MET A 403 -23.91 10.86 14.46
CA MET A 403 -23.95 11.49 15.78
C MET A 403 -24.23 12.99 15.67
N ALA A 404 -23.56 13.68 14.74
CA ALA A 404 -23.81 15.10 14.49
C ALA A 404 -25.27 15.37 14.09
N ALA A 405 -25.83 14.54 13.22
CA ALA A 405 -27.23 14.65 12.80
C ALA A 405 -28.21 14.41 13.97
N ARG A 406 -27.97 13.40 14.83
CA ARG A 406 -28.81 13.09 15.99
C ARG A 406 -28.78 14.22 17.04
N LEU A 407 -27.62 14.82 17.25
CA LEU A 407 -27.45 15.93 18.18
C LEU A 407 -27.86 17.30 17.60
N GLY A 408 -28.12 17.39 16.29
CA GLY A 408 -28.41 18.64 15.60
C GLY A 408 -27.23 19.61 15.57
N ILE A 409 -25.99 19.07 15.54
CA ILE A 409 -24.73 19.81 15.51
C ILE A 409 -24.18 19.76 14.08
N ASP A 410 -23.57 20.86 13.60
CA ASP A 410 -22.88 20.88 12.32
C ASP A 410 -21.77 19.82 12.28
N PRO A 411 -21.70 18.94 11.24
CA PRO A 411 -20.70 17.88 11.13
C PRO A 411 -19.24 18.36 11.15
N ILE A 412 -18.97 19.59 10.73
CA ILE A 412 -17.63 20.19 10.85
C ILE A 412 -17.36 20.55 12.30
N ARG A 413 -18.31 21.18 12.98
CA ARG A 413 -18.15 21.59 14.38
C ARG A 413 -17.86 20.42 15.32
N ILE A 414 -18.57 19.29 15.17
CA ILE A 414 -18.30 18.11 16.01
C ILE A 414 -16.88 17.55 15.77
N ARG A 415 -16.37 17.63 14.53
CA ARG A 415 -15.00 17.24 14.20
C ARG A 415 -13.97 18.20 14.79
N GLU A 416 -14.14 19.50 14.61
CA GLU A 416 -13.27 20.54 15.15
C GLU A 416 -13.13 20.46 16.69
N GLN A 417 -14.22 20.10 17.36
CA GLN A 417 -14.26 19.96 18.81
C GLN A 417 -13.47 18.73 19.31
N ASN A 418 -13.43 17.66 18.54
CA ASN A 418 -12.96 16.36 19.01
C ASN A 418 -11.68 15.84 18.31
N MET A 419 -11.30 16.43 17.16
CA MET A 419 -10.16 15.96 16.38
C MET A 419 -8.83 16.12 17.13
N VAL A 420 -7.90 15.24 16.84
CA VAL A 420 -6.52 15.30 17.34
C VAL A 420 -5.83 16.59 16.94
N ARG A 421 -4.99 17.09 17.83
CA ARG A 421 -4.19 18.31 17.66
C ARG A 421 -2.70 18.01 17.83
N GLU A 422 -1.86 18.88 17.30
CA GLU A 422 -0.43 18.84 17.53
C GLU A 422 -0.10 18.80 19.03
N GLY A 423 0.84 17.95 19.42
CA GLY A 423 1.26 17.73 20.80
C GLY A 423 0.38 16.76 21.60
N GLN A 424 -0.76 16.29 21.08
CA GLN A 424 -1.61 15.35 21.80
C GLN A 424 -1.03 13.92 21.76
N PHE A 425 -1.09 13.25 22.91
CA PHE A 425 -0.82 11.83 23.06
C PHE A 425 -2.00 11.01 22.51
N MET A 426 -1.71 9.99 21.73
CA MET A 426 -2.69 9.14 21.05
C MET A 426 -2.57 7.67 21.54
N PRO A 427 -3.27 7.28 22.61
CA PRO A 427 -3.19 5.91 23.13
C PRO A 427 -3.50 4.86 22.07
N ALA A 428 -4.56 5.04 21.28
CA ALA A 428 -4.98 4.12 20.22
C ALA A 428 -4.04 4.11 18.99
N TYR A 429 -3.06 4.99 18.93
CA TYR A 429 -2.02 5.03 17.90
C TYR A 429 -0.67 4.59 18.46
N TYR A 430 -0.64 3.36 18.98
CA TYR A 430 0.57 2.75 19.55
C TYR A 430 1.22 3.57 20.68
N GLY A 431 0.48 4.50 21.32
CA GLY A 431 1.02 5.39 22.35
C GLY A 431 2.00 6.44 21.80
N GLU A 432 1.88 6.83 20.54
CA GLU A 432 2.67 7.91 19.95
C GLU A 432 2.04 9.29 20.21
N THR A 433 2.83 10.35 20.08
CA THR A 433 2.37 11.75 20.14
C THR A 433 2.26 12.32 18.73
N ALA A 434 1.24 13.11 18.46
CA ALA A 434 1.08 13.88 17.22
C ALA A 434 2.08 15.05 17.18
N ASN A 435 3.34 14.77 16.81
CA ASN A 435 4.41 15.77 16.81
C ASN A 435 4.24 16.87 15.74
N SER A 436 3.47 16.56 14.70
CA SER A 436 3.13 17.48 13.62
C SER A 436 1.70 17.20 13.17
N CYS A 437 0.83 18.21 13.17
CA CYS A 437 -0.59 18.06 12.82
C CYS A 437 -1.19 19.37 12.34
N ALA A 438 -1.64 19.42 11.09
CA ALA A 438 -2.42 20.53 10.53
C ALA A 438 -3.83 20.09 10.10
N LEU A 439 -4.43 19.10 10.80
CA LEU A 439 -5.75 18.55 10.45
C LEU A 439 -6.85 19.61 10.51
N ASP A 440 -6.80 20.51 11.51
CA ASP A 440 -7.72 21.64 11.63
C ASP A 440 -7.67 22.56 10.41
N GLN A 441 -6.47 22.92 9.95
CA GLN A 441 -6.30 23.74 8.76
C GLN A 441 -6.79 23.00 7.49
N CYS A 442 -6.64 21.68 7.47
CA CYS A 442 -7.17 20.85 6.37
C CYS A 442 -8.71 20.89 6.35
N VAL A 443 -9.36 20.74 7.49
CA VAL A 443 -10.83 20.79 7.61
C VAL A 443 -11.37 22.16 7.23
N GLU A 444 -10.81 23.23 7.80
CA GLU A 444 -11.21 24.62 7.50
C GLU A 444 -11.08 24.89 5.98
N ARG A 445 -9.95 24.53 5.41
CA ARG A 445 -9.71 24.77 3.99
C ARG A 445 -10.62 23.94 3.08
N ALA A 446 -10.86 22.66 3.40
CA ALA A 446 -11.80 21.82 2.65
C ALA A 446 -13.23 22.39 2.70
N LYS A 447 -13.66 22.89 3.88
CA LYS A 447 -14.91 23.63 4.08
C LYS A 447 -15.04 24.82 3.14
N GLU A 448 -14.02 25.67 3.10
CA GLU A 448 -13.98 26.85 2.20
C GLU A 448 -14.03 26.44 0.73
N MET A 449 -13.16 25.48 0.33
CA MET A 449 -13.05 25.04 -1.06
C MET A 449 -14.36 24.50 -1.59
N ILE A 450 -15.11 23.71 -0.81
CA ILE A 450 -16.38 23.14 -1.26
C ILE A 450 -17.53 24.16 -1.21
N GLY A 451 -17.38 25.25 -0.46
CA GLY A 451 -18.43 26.25 -0.23
C GLY A 451 -19.51 25.70 0.74
N TRP A 452 -19.07 25.13 1.85
CA TRP A 452 -19.90 24.44 2.83
C TRP A 452 -21.07 25.27 3.33
N ASP A 453 -20.79 26.47 3.83
CA ASP A 453 -21.78 27.35 4.48
C ASP A 453 -22.95 27.74 3.56
N GLU A 454 -22.75 27.72 2.23
CA GLU A 454 -23.77 28.02 1.23
C GLU A 454 -24.51 26.78 0.73
N LYS A 455 -23.90 25.59 0.85
CA LYS A 455 -24.37 24.36 0.19
C LYS A 455 -24.93 23.32 1.15
N TYR A 456 -24.52 23.36 2.41
CA TYR A 456 -24.94 22.39 3.42
C TYR A 456 -26.37 22.65 3.93
N PRO A 457 -27.20 21.61 4.19
CA PRO A 457 -26.90 20.21 3.88
C PRO A 457 -27.15 19.85 2.41
N CYS A 458 -28.18 20.42 1.79
CA CYS A 458 -28.55 20.13 0.40
C CYS A 458 -29.38 21.27 -0.23
N ARG A 459 -29.52 21.22 -1.55
CA ARG A 459 -30.31 22.16 -2.35
C ARG A 459 -31.14 21.37 -3.35
N ASP A 460 -32.45 21.62 -3.37
CA ASP A 460 -33.36 21.08 -4.39
C ASP A 460 -33.10 21.80 -5.72
N MET A 461 -32.80 21.01 -6.75
CA MET A 461 -32.54 21.52 -8.11
C MET A 461 -33.77 21.44 -9.03
N GLY A 462 -34.90 20.94 -8.51
CA GLY A 462 -36.07 20.61 -9.30
C GLY A 462 -35.92 19.30 -10.12
N ASN A 463 -37.01 18.84 -10.70
CA ASN A 463 -37.05 17.62 -11.53
C ASN A 463 -36.48 16.36 -10.83
N GLY A 464 -36.73 16.20 -9.55
CA GLY A 464 -36.26 15.03 -8.76
C GLY A 464 -34.77 15.05 -8.40
N LYS A 465 -34.04 16.10 -8.73
CA LYS A 465 -32.59 16.22 -8.46
C LYS A 465 -32.30 17.02 -7.22
N VAL A 466 -31.30 16.57 -6.44
CA VAL A 466 -30.81 17.23 -5.24
C VAL A 466 -29.29 17.33 -5.31
N ARG A 467 -28.74 18.51 -5.00
CA ARG A 467 -27.31 18.68 -4.76
C ARG A 467 -27.05 18.76 -3.27
N SER A 468 -26.05 18.03 -2.83
CA SER A 468 -25.67 17.97 -1.42
C SER A 468 -24.16 17.92 -1.26
N VAL A 469 -23.70 18.20 -0.04
CA VAL A 469 -22.28 18.14 0.31
C VAL A 469 -22.07 17.18 1.48
N GLY A 470 -20.87 16.58 1.52
CA GLY A 470 -20.43 15.74 2.62
C GLY A 470 -18.95 15.96 2.91
N ILE A 471 -18.51 15.68 4.12
CA ILE A 471 -17.14 15.88 4.58
C ILE A 471 -16.68 14.69 5.42
N ALA A 472 -15.38 14.40 5.36
CA ALA A 472 -14.72 13.41 6.21
C ALA A 472 -13.26 13.78 6.47
N MET A 473 -12.73 13.27 7.58
CA MET A 473 -11.32 13.34 7.94
C MET A 473 -10.65 11.98 7.72
N ALA A 474 -9.32 11.98 7.62
CA ALA A 474 -8.53 10.77 7.59
C ALA A 474 -7.15 10.98 8.20
N MET A 475 -6.57 9.88 8.69
CA MET A 475 -5.17 9.75 9.04
C MET A 475 -4.60 8.44 8.49
N GLN A 476 -3.27 8.33 8.47
CA GLN A 476 -2.54 7.12 8.11
C GLN A 476 -1.20 7.09 8.86
N GLY A 477 -0.29 6.16 8.57
CA GLY A 477 1.08 6.18 9.07
C GLY A 477 2.08 6.52 7.98
N SER A 478 3.33 6.82 8.38
CA SER A 478 4.45 7.06 7.47
C SER A 478 5.43 5.89 7.38
N CYS A 479 5.24 4.86 8.19
CA CYS A 479 6.02 3.61 8.21
C CYS A 479 5.42 2.62 9.21
N ILE A 480 6.07 1.48 9.37
CA ILE A 480 5.90 0.58 10.52
C ILE A 480 7.07 0.87 11.48
N SER A 481 6.76 1.49 12.64
CA SER A 481 7.75 1.92 13.64
C SER A 481 8.65 0.76 14.07
N ASN A 482 9.97 1.00 14.18
CA ASN A 482 11.00 0.03 14.56
C ASN A 482 11.17 -1.19 13.63
N LEU A 483 10.47 -1.27 12.51
CA LEU A 483 10.48 -2.41 11.60
C LEU A 483 10.89 -2.03 10.17
N ASP A 484 10.36 -0.94 9.62
CA ASP A 484 10.72 -0.52 8.28
C ASP A 484 12.14 0.06 8.26
N VAL A 485 12.94 -0.44 7.33
CA VAL A 485 14.31 -0.01 7.08
C VAL A 485 14.42 0.48 5.64
N GLY A 486 14.90 1.69 5.46
CA GLY A 486 15.36 2.22 4.18
C GLY A 486 16.85 2.46 4.21
N SER A 487 17.53 2.16 3.11
CA SER A 487 18.95 2.43 2.97
C SER A 487 19.26 3.05 1.62
N ALA A 488 20.28 3.90 1.57
CA ALA A 488 20.77 4.50 0.35
C ALA A 488 22.31 4.52 0.33
N THR A 489 22.88 4.28 -0.85
CA THR A 489 24.28 4.52 -1.12
C THR A 489 24.39 5.64 -2.14
N ILE A 490 25.16 6.68 -1.82
CA ILE A 490 25.49 7.76 -2.74
C ILE A 490 26.97 7.70 -3.03
N LYS A 491 27.37 7.71 -4.29
CA LYS A 491 28.77 7.71 -4.70
C LYS A 491 29.04 8.81 -5.73
N VAL A 492 30.22 9.38 -5.67
CA VAL A 492 30.73 10.32 -6.67
C VAL A 492 31.24 9.53 -7.87
N ASN A 493 30.88 9.95 -9.07
CA ASN A 493 31.38 9.41 -10.34
C ASN A 493 32.66 10.17 -10.77
N ASP A 494 33.36 9.65 -11.77
CA ASP A 494 34.62 10.21 -12.27
C ASP A 494 34.50 11.59 -12.94
N ASP A 495 33.28 11.94 -13.37
CA ASP A 495 32.94 13.25 -13.92
C ASP A 495 32.43 14.26 -12.89
N GLY A 496 32.46 13.91 -11.60
CA GLY A 496 31.95 14.75 -10.51
C GLY A 496 30.44 14.65 -10.27
N GLY A 497 29.68 13.94 -11.11
CA GLY A 497 28.28 13.62 -10.89
C GLY A 497 28.10 12.51 -9.84
N TYR A 498 26.83 12.12 -9.61
CA TYR A 498 26.49 11.17 -8.54
C TYR A 498 25.71 9.96 -9.04
N THR A 499 25.92 8.82 -8.38
CA THR A 499 25.07 7.65 -8.51
C THR A 499 24.43 7.31 -7.17
N MET A 500 23.10 7.22 -7.15
CA MET A 500 22.29 6.82 -5.99
C MET A 500 21.79 5.39 -6.16
N LEU A 501 22.18 4.50 -5.23
CA LEU A 501 21.69 3.11 -5.17
C LEU A 501 20.64 3.00 -4.07
N ILE A 502 19.43 2.58 -4.42
CA ILE A 502 18.28 2.42 -3.52
C ILE A 502 17.56 1.12 -3.83
N ALA A 503 16.92 0.50 -2.84
CA ALA A 503 16.05 -0.66 -3.07
C ALA A 503 14.56 -0.33 -2.95
N ALA A 504 14.20 0.92 -2.67
CA ALA A 504 12.84 1.43 -2.84
C ALA A 504 12.38 1.26 -4.29
N ALA A 505 11.15 0.77 -4.45
CA ALA A 505 10.61 0.44 -5.77
C ALA A 505 9.67 1.53 -6.29
N ASP A 506 10.05 2.21 -7.36
CA ASP A 506 9.13 3.11 -8.07
C ASP A 506 8.07 2.29 -8.83
N MET A 507 6.83 2.34 -8.36
CA MET A 507 5.67 1.70 -8.96
C MET A 507 4.76 2.66 -9.74
N GLY A 508 5.30 3.82 -10.13
CA GLY A 508 4.59 4.93 -10.73
C GLY A 508 4.43 6.14 -9.80
N THR A 509 4.88 6.03 -8.56
CA THR A 509 4.81 7.08 -7.55
C THR A 509 5.79 8.23 -7.79
N GLY A 510 6.86 7.98 -8.55
CA GLY A 510 7.93 8.95 -8.79
C GLY A 510 8.98 8.98 -7.68
N CYS A 511 9.12 7.91 -6.89
CA CYS A 511 10.07 7.90 -5.79
C CYS A 511 11.52 8.09 -6.26
N ASP A 512 11.90 7.56 -7.43
CA ASP A 512 13.23 7.81 -8.03
C ASP A 512 13.50 9.32 -8.18
N THR A 513 12.48 10.10 -8.58
CA THR A 513 12.57 11.56 -8.73
C THR A 513 12.59 12.26 -7.38
N VAL A 514 11.68 11.89 -6.48
CA VAL A 514 11.55 12.50 -5.14
C VAL A 514 12.83 12.30 -4.31
N LEU A 515 13.40 11.09 -4.32
CA LEU A 515 14.65 10.80 -3.62
C LEU A 515 15.85 11.52 -4.27
N SER A 516 15.84 11.67 -5.61
CA SER A 516 16.86 12.51 -6.29
C SER A 516 16.75 13.99 -5.93
N GLN A 517 15.54 14.54 -5.75
CA GLN A 517 15.36 15.92 -5.28
C GLN A 517 15.93 16.12 -3.88
N MET A 518 15.70 15.16 -2.96
CA MET A 518 16.30 15.20 -1.62
C MET A 518 17.83 15.13 -1.66
N ALA A 519 18.38 14.24 -2.50
CA ALA A 519 19.83 14.14 -2.67
C ALA A 519 20.42 15.41 -3.30
N ALA A 520 19.77 15.97 -4.33
CA ALA A 520 20.19 17.21 -4.99
C ALA A 520 20.18 18.41 -4.03
N GLU A 521 19.17 18.50 -3.17
CA GLU A 521 19.12 19.52 -2.11
C GLU A 521 20.32 19.41 -1.16
N CYS A 522 20.62 18.18 -0.69
CA CYS A 522 21.75 17.93 0.21
C CYS A 522 23.11 18.18 -0.46
N LEU A 523 23.23 17.87 -1.75
CA LEU A 523 24.50 17.95 -2.50
C LEU A 523 24.63 19.25 -3.30
N GLU A 524 23.66 20.15 -3.18
CA GLU A 524 23.64 21.46 -3.85
C GLU A 524 23.93 21.36 -5.35
N CYS A 525 23.34 20.34 -6.01
CA CYS A 525 23.52 20.04 -7.44
C CYS A 525 22.18 19.99 -8.19
N ASP A 526 22.22 19.84 -9.52
CA ASP A 526 21.02 19.60 -10.29
C ASP A 526 20.49 18.17 -10.05
N VAL A 527 19.18 18.00 -10.10
CA VAL A 527 18.55 16.66 -10.01
C VAL A 527 19.05 15.74 -11.12
N ASP A 528 19.39 16.29 -12.29
CA ASP A 528 19.90 15.52 -13.43
C ASP A 528 21.34 15.03 -13.25
N ASP A 529 22.13 15.62 -12.35
CA ASP A 529 23.45 15.13 -11.99
C ASP A 529 23.42 13.82 -11.18
N ILE A 530 22.23 13.37 -10.78
CA ILE A 530 22.05 12.15 -9.97
C ILE A 530 21.48 11.02 -10.83
N THR A 531 22.31 10.01 -11.09
CA THR A 531 21.87 8.76 -11.72
C THR A 531 21.28 7.83 -10.66
N VAL A 532 20.06 7.36 -10.86
CA VAL A 532 19.37 6.42 -9.93
C VAL A 532 19.49 4.99 -10.45
N VAL A 533 19.98 4.09 -9.59
CA VAL A 533 19.96 2.63 -9.80
C VAL A 533 19.07 2.04 -8.72
N GLY A 534 17.88 1.62 -9.11
CA GLY A 534 16.85 1.21 -8.16
C GLY A 534 16.57 -0.28 -8.13
N ALA A 535 16.30 -0.77 -6.93
CA ALA A 535 15.72 -2.04 -6.55
C ALA A 535 16.32 -3.30 -7.21
N ASP A 536 17.53 -3.62 -6.80
CA ASP A 536 18.24 -4.85 -7.14
C ASP A 536 18.96 -5.39 -5.90
N THR A 537 18.71 -6.64 -5.53
CA THR A 537 19.25 -7.24 -4.31
C THR A 537 20.76 -7.47 -4.30
N ASP A 538 21.44 -7.32 -5.45
CA ASP A 538 22.89 -7.44 -5.54
C ASP A 538 23.62 -6.08 -5.48
N THR A 539 22.98 -5.03 -5.98
CA THR A 539 23.62 -3.71 -6.10
C THR A 539 23.10 -2.67 -5.10
N SER A 540 21.81 -2.74 -4.75
CA SER A 540 21.20 -1.81 -3.81
C SER A 540 21.39 -2.26 -2.36
N PRO A 541 21.59 -1.34 -1.40
CA PRO A 541 21.56 -1.69 0.01
C PRO A 541 20.16 -2.18 0.44
N TYR A 542 20.06 -2.81 1.62
CA TYR A 542 18.80 -3.36 2.11
C TYR A 542 17.74 -2.28 2.30
N ASP A 543 16.54 -2.55 1.83
CA ASP A 543 15.35 -1.75 2.05
C ASP A 543 14.16 -2.69 2.20
N SER A 544 13.24 -2.37 3.09
CA SER A 544 12.04 -3.20 3.33
C SER A 544 11.12 -3.27 2.10
N GLY A 545 11.16 -2.24 1.25
CA GLY A 545 10.34 -2.15 0.05
C GLY A 545 9.35 -0.97 0.10
N SER A 546 8.69 -0.71 -1.02
CA SER A 546 7.74 0.40 -1.15
C SER A 546 6.33 -0.02 -0.73
N TYR A 547 6.07 0.01 0.58
CA TYR A 547 4.77 -0.26 1.21
C TYR A 547 4.62 0.60 2.49
N ALA A 548 3.48 0.52 3.17
CA ALA A 548 3.16 1.32 4.37
C ALA A 548 3.44 2.83 4.20
N SER A 549 3.46 3.31 2.96
CA SER A 549 3.79 4.69 2.58
C SER A 549 5.18 5.16 3.03
N SER A 550 6.11 4.25 3.32
CA SER A 550 7.37 4.52 4.03
C SER A 550 8.46 5.17 3.20
N THR A 551 8.41 5.06 1.86
CA THR A 551 9.54 5.42 0.99
C THR A 551 10.03 6.86 1.19
N THR A 552 9.14 7.85 1.15
CA THR A 552 9.52 9.27 1.32
C THR A 552 10.12 9.51 2.71
N TYR A 553 9.48 8.97 3.75
CA TYR A 553 9.85 9.21 5.14
C TYR A 553 11.10 8.38 5.56
N ILE A 554 11.11 7.08 5.31
CA ILE A 554 12.19 6.19 5.75
C ILE A 554 13.38 6.22 4.82
N THR A 555 13.18 5.94 3.51
CA THR A 555 14.29 5.91 2.54
C THR A 555 14.81 7.31 2.25
N GLY A 556 13.91 8.32 2.23
CA GLY A 556 14.32 9.73 2.09
C GLY A 556 15.24 10.19 3.21
N LYS A 557 15.00 9.78 4.46
CA LYS A 557 15.90 10.08 5.60
C LYS A 557 17.24 9.36 5.49
N ALA A 558 17.27 8.15 4.92
CA ALA A 558 18.51 7.46 4.63
C ALA A 558 19.33 8.17 3.53
N VAL A 559 18.65 8.68 2.49
CA VAL A 559 19.29 9.51 1.43
C VAL A 559 19.90 10.77 2.03
N GLU A 560 19.15 11.52 2.86
CA GLU A 560 19.64 12.70 3.56
C GLU A 560 20.91 12.39 4.36
N LYS A 561 20.87 11.35 5.19
CA LYS A 561 22.05 10.92 5.99
C LYS A 561 23.25 10.54 5.11
N ALA A 562 23.02 9.78 4.03
CA ALA A 562 24.09 9.36 3.12
C ALA A 562 24.75 10.54 2.41
N CYS A 563 23.96 11.51 1.94
CA CYS A 563 24.49 12.73 1.32
C CYS A 563 25.32 13.55 2.31
N MET A 564 24.84 13.73 3.55
CA MET A 564 25.59 14.50 4.55
C MET A 564 26.89 13.80 4.97
N THR A 565 26.87 12.46 5.07
CA THR A 565 28.11 11.69 5.31
C THR A 565 29.08 11.81 4.13
N LEU A 566 28.56 11.79 2.90
CA LEU A 566 29.37 11.96 1.69
C LEU A 566 30.01 13.35 1.61
N ARG A 567 29.24 14.42 1.88
CA ARG A 567 29.78 15.82 1.92
C ARG A 567 30.98 15.93 2.85
N LYS A 568 30.90 15.36 4.07
CA LYS A 568 32.04 15.35 5.02
C LYS A 568 33.25 14.64 4.42
N ARG A 569 33.07 13.49 3.75
CA ARG A 569 34.16 12.76 3.10
C ARG A 569 34.80 13.55 1.94
N ILE A 570 33.95 14.27 1.17
CA ILE A 570 34.39 15.15 0.08
C ILE A 570 35.25 16.30 0.65
N CYS A 571 34.75 17.01 1.68
CA CYS A 571 35.49 18.11 2.33
C CYS A 571 36.82 17.64 2.94
N ALA A 572 36.82 16.50 3.64
CA ALA A 572 38.02 15.93 4.23
C ALA A 572 39.12 15.65 3.18
N LEU A 573 38.75 15.02 2.05
CA LEU A 573 39.71 14.77 0.96
C LEU A 573 40.19 16.05 0.32
N ALA A 574 39.31 17.01 0.05
CA ALA A 574 39.68 18.29 -0.54
C ALA A 574 40.59 19.09 0.40
N ALA A 575 40.31 19.10 1.70
CA ALA A 575 41.17 19.75 2.71
C ALA A 575 42.56 19.14 2.75
N GLU A 576 42.67 17.80 2.74
CA GLU A 576 43.97 17.10 2.65
C GLU A 576 44.74 17.52 1.39
N ARG A 577 44.06 17.57 0.25
CA ARG A 577 44.69 17.94 -1.04
C ARG A 577 45.09 19.38 -1.14
N MET A 578 44.31 20.28 -0.59
CA MET A 578 44.63 21.71 -0.50
C MET A 578 45.65 22.04 0.63
N ASN A 579 45.93 21.06 1.49
CA ASN A 579 46.77 21.21 2.70
C ASN A 579 46.23 22.32 3.63
N VAL A 580 44.91 22.27 3.91
CA VAL A 580 44.18 23.22 4.78
C VAL A 580 43.40 22.47 5.86
N PRO A 581 43.00 23.11 6.97
CA PRO A 581 42.13 22.50 7.97
C PRO A 581 40.77 22.14 7.39
N GLU A 582 40.25 20.95 7.74
CA GLU A 582 38.93 20.47 7.26
C GLU A 582 37.78 21.37 7.73
N ASP A 583 37.84 21.83 8.98
CA ASP A 583 36.84 22.69 9.60
C ASP A 583 36.78 24.12 9.03
N GLU A 584 37.71 24.47 8.17
CA GLU A 584 37.76 25.75 7.44
C GLU A 584 37.35 25.61 5.97
N THR A 585 36.94 24.42 5.54
CA THR A 585 36.48 24.17 4.16
C THR A 585 34.98 24.25 4.07
N GLU A 586 34.49 24.75 2.94
CA GLU A 586 33.06 24.85 2.61
C GLU A 586 32.76 24.06 1.33
N PHE A 587 31.70 23.23 1.39
CA PHE A 587 31.12 22.54 0.24
C PHE A 587 30.20 23.48 -0.52
N THR A 588 30.35 23.62 -1.83
CA THR A 588 29.62 24.58 -2.67
C THR A 588 28.77 23.90 -3.75
N GLY A 589 28.55 22.60 -3.67
CA GLY A 589 27.83 21.82 -4.72
C GLY A 589 28.70 21.56 -5.97
N THR A 590 29.45 22.55 -6.45
CA THR A 590 30.39 22.43 -7.59
C THR A 590 31.80 22.03 -7.19
N GLY A 591 32.10 22.01 -5.88
CA GLY A 591 33.41 21.68 -5.34
C GLY A 591 33.54 22.02 -3.86
N VAL A 592 34.79 22.22 -3.43
CA VAL A 592 35.13 22.62 -2.06
C VAL A 592 36.05 23.84 -2.11
N VAL A 593 35.78 24.83 -1.28
CA VAL A 593 36.56 26.06 -1.19
C VAL A 593 37.13 26.23 0.22
N HIS A 594 38.28 26.88 0.31
CA HIS A 594 38.86 27.38 1.56
C HIS A 594 39.07 28.88 1.41
N GLU A 595 38.15 29.67 1.94
CA GLU A 595 38.11 31.13 1.75
C GLU A 595 39.41 31.83 2.19
N LYS A 596 39.97 31.41 3.33
CA LYS A 596 41.16 32.08 3.91
C LYS A 596 42.39 32.01 3.02
N SER A 597 42.62 30.91 2.31
CA SER A 597 43.76 30.79 1.37
C SER A 597 43.38 31.12 -0.07
N GLY A 598 42.07 31.17 -0.39
CA GLY A 598 41.60 31.27 -1.76
C GLY A 598 41.78 29.97 -2.58
N SER A 599 42.08 28.85 -1.93
CA SER A 599 42.21 27.55 -2.60
C SER A 599 40.85 26.93 -2.83
N SER A 600 40.67 26.23 -3.95
CA SER A 600 39.46 25.50 -4.27
C SER A 600 39.78 24.25 -5.09
N MET A 601 38.89 23.27 -5.04
CA MET A 601 38.88 22.09 -5.92
C MET A 601 37.48 21.86 -6.45
N THR A 602 37.35 21.59 -7.75
CA THR A 602 36.09 21.19 -8.37
C THR A 602 35.71 19.75 -8.01
N MET A 603 34.45 19.37 -8.18
CA MET A 603 34.01 17.98 -7.94
C MET A 603 34.74 16.98 -8.84
N GLU A 604 35.04 17.33 -10.12
CA GLU A 604 35.82 16.50 -11.04
C GLU A 604 37.25 16.28 -10.58
N GLU A 605 37.90 17.35 -10.08
CA GLU A 605 39.28 17.27 -9.51
C GLU A 605 39.30 16.41 -8.25
N ILE A 606 38.30 16.54 -7.36
CA ILE A 606 38.18 15.77 -6.13
C ILE A 606 37.91 14.28 -6.47
N ALA A 607 37.01 13.99 -7.43
CA ALA A 607 36.72 12.65 -7.89
C ALA A 607 37.96 11.98 -8.49
N THR A 608 38.70 12.69 -9.36
CA THR A 608 39.95 12.23 -9.96
C THR A 608 41.01 11.98 -8.89
N ALA A 609 41.17 12.89 -7.93
CA ALA A 609 42.13 12.75 -6.83
C ALA A 609 41.80 11.51 -5.97
N ALA A 610 40.55 11.28 -5.66
CA ALA A 610 40.07 10.09 -4.91
C ALA A 610 40.47 8.80 -5.62
N MET A 611 40.03 8.63 -6.86
CA MET A 611 40.19 7.39 -7.62
C MET A 611 41.63 7.12 -8.07
N CYS A 612 42.31 8.14 -8.64
CA CYS A 612 43.59 7.96 -9.30
C CYS A 612 44.77 8.12 -8.36
N ASN A 613 44.66 8.97 -7.34
CA ASN A 613 45.81 9.31 -6.49
C ASN A 613 45.74 8.68 -5.09
N ASN A 614 44.52 8.50 -4.53
CA ASN A 614 44.33 7.93 -3.20
C ASN A 614 43.80 6.49 -3.26
N GLY A 615 43.27 6.02 -4.39
CA GLY A 615 42.67 4.69 -4.52
C GLY A 615 41.44 4.52 -3.64
N ILE A 616 40.67 5.60 -3.42
CA ILE A 616 39.49 5.61 -2.55
C ILE A 616 38.23 5.79 -3.40
N ALA A 617 37.20 5.02 -3.09
CA ALA A 617 35.87 5.31 -3.59
C ALA A 617 35.21 6.36 -2.67
N LEU A 618 34.83 7.51 -3.23
CA LEU A 618 34.04 8.51 -2.51
C LEU A 618 32.57 8.07 -2.56
N GLU A 619 32.14 7.36 -1.54
CA GLU A 619 30.78 6.91 -1.38
C GLU A 619 30.36 6.90 0.09
N ALA A 620 29.07 6.95 0.35
CA ALA A 620 28.49 6.78 1.68
C ALA A 620 27.23 5.92 1.61
N THR A 621 27.12 4.98 2.52
CA THR A 621 25.94 4.14 2.70
C THR A 621 25.39 4.38 4.09
N GLU A 622 24.10 4.77 4.15
CA GLU A 622 23.41 4.98 5.41
C GLU A 622 22.05 4.27 5.41
N SER A 623 21.58 3.96 6.61
CA SER A 623 20.29 3.33 6.83
C SER A 623 19.45 4.14 7.81
N ASN A 624 18.15 4.05 7.67
CA ASN A 624 17.19 4.65 8.58
C ASN A 624 16.13 3.64 8.99
N CYS A 625 15.82 3.61 10.28
CA CYS A 625 14.70 2.91 10.86
C CYS A 625 14.11 3.85 11.93
N SER A 626 12.86 4.24 11.78
CA SER A 626 12.26 5.21 12.69
C SER A 626 11.58 4.52 13.87
N PRO A 627 11.75 5.03 15.11
CA PRO A 627 11.01 4.54 16.26
C PRO A 627 9.55 5.03 16.30
N VAL A 628 9.19 6.00 15.46
CA VAL A 628 7.86 6.60 15.37
C VAL A 628 7.35 6.55 13.93
N SER A 629 6.02 6.59 13.78
CA SER A 629 5.33 6.64 12.49
C SER A 629 4.42 7.88 12.41
N PRO A 630 4.98 9.07 12.17
CA PRO A 630 4.19 10.30 12.21
C PRO A 630 3.04 10.25 11.20
N PRO A 631 1.79 10.50 11.64
CA PRO A 631 0.67 10.40 10.75
C PRO A 631 0.55 11.60 9.81
N PRO A 632 0.36 11.39 8.49
CA PRO A 632 -0.24 12.39 7.63
C PRO A 632 -1.72 12.53 7.97
N TYR A 633 -2.30 13.70 7.70
CA TYR A 633 -3.71 14.00 7.90
C TYR A 633 -4.36 14.52 6.62
N MET A 634 -5.68 14.34 6.50
CA MET A 634 -6.43 14.79 5.34
C MET A 634 -7.87 15.13 5.71
N ALA A 635 -8.41 16.18 5.09
CA ALA A 635 -9.84 16.42 5.01
C ALA A 635 -10.30 16.31 3.55
N GLY A 636 -11.42 15.64 3.33
CA GLY A 636 -12.05 15.49 2.02
C GLY A 636 -13.51 15.96 2.08
N ALA A 637 -13.89 16.87 1.20
CA ALA A 637 -15.26 17.35 1.07
C ALA A 637 -15.76 17.16 -0.37
N VAL A 638 -16.98 16.66 -0.54
CA VAL A 638 -17.56 16.33 -1.84
C VAL A 638 -18.89 17.06 -2.05
N GLU A 639 -19.14 17.50 -3.29
CA GLU A 639 -20.46 17.92 -3.77
C GLU A 639 -20.96 16.91 -4.79
N ILE A 640 -22.17 16.40 -4.60
CA ILE A 640 -22.85 15.47 -5.51
C ILE A 640 -24.14 16.07 -6.05
N GLU A 641 -24.58 15.56 -7.19
CA GLU A 641 -25.96 15.67 -7.67
C GLU A 641 -26.58 14.27 -7.68
N LEU A 642 -27.66 14.10 -6.95
CA LEU A 642 -28.40 12.84 -6.84
C LEU A 642 -29.75 12.97 -7.52
N ASP A 643 -30.07 12.02 -8.38
CA ASP A 643 -31.38 11.85 -9.00
C ASP A 643 -32.22 10.89 -8.14
N LYS A 644 -33.31 11.39 -7.54
CA LYS A 644 -34.14 10.60 -6.60
C LYS A 644 -34.92 9.47 -7.27
N GLU A 645 -35.23 9.58 -8.57
CA GLU A 645 -35.99 8.54 -9.28
C GLU A 645 -35.11 7.34 -9.63
N THR A 646 -33.84 7.60 -10.01
CA THR A 646 -32.92 6.55 -10.48
C THR A 646 -31.91 6.13 -9.44
N GLY A 647 -31.72 6.92 -8.37
CA GLY A 647 -30.65 6.75 -7.39
C GLY A 647 -29.25 7.08 -7.94
N GLU A 648 -29.15 7.65 -9.16
CA GLU A 648 -27.87 7.99 -9.76
C GLU A 648 -27.18 9.09 -8.96
N VAL A 649 -25.92 8.85 -8.60
CA VAL A 649 -25.04 9.81 -7.92
C VAL A 649 -23.99 10.30 -8.90
N ARG A 650 -23.97 11.60 -9.15
CA ARG A 650 -22.96 12.27 -9.98
C ARG A 650 -22.08 13.14 -9.12
N ILE A 651 -20.78 12.93 -9.16
CA ILE A 651 -19.80 13.76 -8.45
C ILE A 651 -19.60 15.05 -9.25
N LEU A 652 -19.81 16.19 -8.62
CA LEU A 652 -19.62 17.52 -9.23
C LEU A 652 -18.25 18.09 -8.90
N ASP A 653 -17.85 17.97 -7.65
CA ASP A 653 -16.62 18.57 -7.11
C ASP A 653 -16.13 17.77 -5.91
N TYR A 654 -14.83 17.58 -5.81
CA TYR A 654 -14.16 17.00 -4.65
C TYR A 654 -12.99 17.87 -4.24
N ALA A 655 -13.05 18.44 -3.04
CA ALA A 655 -11.99 19.21 -2.42
C ALA A 655 -11.21 18.35 -1.44
N ALA A 656 -9.92 18.16 -1.67
CA ALA A 656 -9.02 17.40 -0.84
C ALA A 656 -7.89 18.29 -0.31
N VAL A 657 -7.73 18.35 0.98
CA VAL A 657 -6.65 19.09 1.64
C VAL A 657 -5.84 18.14 2.48
N VAL A 658 -4.53 18.06 2.22
CA VAL A 658 -3.63 17.04 2.80
C VAL A 658 -2.49 17.71 3.55
N ASP A 659 -2.24 17.24 4.76
CA ASP A 659 -1.02 17.49 5.52
C ASP A 659 -0.10 16.25 5.42
N CYS A 660 0.89 16.33 4.56
CA CYS A 660 1.96 15.35 4.44
C CYS A 660 3.33 15.92 4.86
N GLY A 661 3.32 16.90 5.77
CA GLY A 661 4.51 17.66 6.11
C GLY A 661 4.97 18.51 4.94
N THR A 662 6.27 18.62 4.75
CA THR A 662 6.86 19.30 3.57
C THR A 662 6.59 18.49 2.31
N VAL A 663 5.95 19.10 1.33
CA VAL A 663 5.66 18.49 0.03
C VAL A 663 6.93 18.49 -0.83
N ILE A 664 7.55 17.34 -1.04
CA ILE A 664 8.83 17.28 -1.77
C ILE A 664 8.67 17.64 -3.26
N ASN A 665 7.63 17.09 -3.91
CA ASN A 665 7.28 17.42 -5.30
C ASN A 665 5.78 17.68 -5.43
N PRO A 666 5.34 18.94 -5.55
CA PRO A 666 3.92 19.29 -5.56
C PRO A 666 3.10 18.62 -6.67
N ASN A 667 3.67 18.45 -7.87
CA ASN A 667 2.97 17.82 -8.98
C ASN A 667 2.78 16.32 -8.77
N LEU A 668 3.83 15.62 -8.34
CA LEU A 668 3.76 14.18 -8.08
C LEU A 668 2.86 13.88 -6.87
N ALA A 669 2.92 14.70 -5.82
CA ALA A 669 2.04 14.60 -4.67
C ALA A 669 0.56 14.79 -5.06
N ARG A 670 0.23 15.83 -5.83
CA ARG A 670 -1.12 16.09 -6.33
C ARG A 670 -1.68 14.90 -7.13
N VAL A 671 -0.89 14.32 -8.04
CA VAL A 671 -1.29 13.15 -8.84
C VAL A 671 -1.56 11.93 -7.95
N GLN A 672 -0.80 11.75 -6.85
CA GLN A 672 -1.07 10.69 -5.88
C GLN A 672 -2.40 10.91 -5.16
N VAL A 673 -2.74 12.14 -4.79
CA VAL A 673 -4.04 12.47 -4.18
C VAL A 673 -5.17 12.19 -5.16
N GLU A 674 -5.13 12.76 -6.35
CA GLU A 674 -6.15 12.55 -7.39
C GLU A 674 -6.39 11.07 -7.67
N GLY A 675 -5.31 10.29 -7.85
CA GLY A 675 -5.40 8.84 -8.09
C GLY A 675 -5.98 8.05 -6.91
N GLY A 676 -5.70 8.46 -5.66
CA GLY A 676 -6.27 7.82 -4.48
C GLY A 676 -7.76 8.15 -4.29
N LEU A 677 -8.15 9.39 -4.56
CA LEU A 677 -9.57 9.80 -4.54
C LEU A 677 -10.40 8.97 -5.52
N VAL A 678 -9.91 8.78 -6.76
CA VAL A 678 -10.62 7.96 -7.76
C VAL A 678 -10.78 6.52 -7.31
N GLN A 679 -9.76 5.92 -6.69
CA GLN A 679 -9.87 4.57 -6.13
C GLN A 679 -10.90 4.51 -4.98
N GLY A 680 -10.88 5.50 -4.07
CA GLY A 680 -11.85 5.57 -2.97
C GLY A 680 -13.28 5.77 -3.47
N ILE A 681 -13.49 6.62 -4.48
CA ILE A 681 -14.78 6.81 -5.14
C ILE A 681 -15.24 5.50 -5.81
N GLY A 682 -14.31 4.81 -6.49
CA GLY A 682 -14.56 3.50 -7.12
C GLY A 682 -15.11 2.49 -6.13
N MET A 683 -14.43 2.32 -5.00
CA MET A 683 -14.90 1.44 -3.92
C MET A 683 -16.25 1.83 -3.34
N THR A 684 -16.54 3.14 -3.33
CA THR A 684 -17.77 3.64 -2.70
C THR A 684 -19.01 3.44 -3.58
N LEU A 685 -18.88 3.55 -4.91
CA LEU A 685 -20.03 3.60 -5.81
C LEU A 685 -20.08 2.47 -6.87
N PHE A 686 -18.93 1.78 -7.15
CA PHE A 686 -18.85 0.93 -8.35
C PHE A 686 -18.27 -0.46 -8.09
N GLU A 687 -17.25 -0.58 -7.22
CA GLU A 687 -16.36 -1.74 -7.19
C GLU A 687 -16.73 -2.73 -6.09
N ASN A 688 -16.94 -3.98 -6.47
CA ASN A 688 -17.05 -5.10 -5.54
C ASN A 688 -16.64 -6.40 -6.22
N ILE A 689 -16.21 -7.38 -5.44
CA ILE A 689 -16.00 -8.76 -5.89
C ILE A 689 -17.25 -9.57 -5.55
N GLN A 690 -17.75 -10.28 -6.53
CA GLN A 690 -18.94 -11.12 -6.38
C GLN A 690 -18.63 -12.57 -6.71
N TYR A 691 -19.14 -13.49 -5.87
CA TYR A 691 -18.98 -14.92 -6.05
C TYR A 691 -20.33 -15.60 -6.28
N THR A 692 -20.31 -16.70 -7.03
CA THR A 692 -21.44 -17.64 -7.10
C THR A 692 -21.54 -18.42 -5.79
N ASP A 693 -22.63 -19.18 -5.63
CA ASP A 693 -22.84 -20.18 -4.56
C ASP A 693 -21.79 -21.31 -4.55
N LYS A 694 -20.93 -21.39 -5.56
CA LYS A 694 -19.80 -22.33 -5.67
C LYS A 694 -18.43 -21.69 -5.47
N GLY A 695 -18.38 -20.41 -5.07
CA GLY A 695 -17.15 -19.67 -4.85
C GLY A 695 -16.44 -19.19 -6.12
N GLN A 696 -17.08 -19.25 -7.29
CA GLN A 696 -16.53 -18.73 -8.53
C GLN A 696 -16.77 -17.23 -8.63
N MET A 697 -15.72 -16.44 -8.90
CA MET A 697 -15.85 -15.00 -9.14
C MET A 697 -16.61 -14.73 -10.43
N ILE A 698 -17.67 -13.90 -10.33
CA ILE A 698 -18.57 -13.56 -11.45
C ILE A 698 -17.96 -12.46 -12.31
N ASN A 699 -17.47 -11.38 -11.67
CA ASN A 699 -16.99 -10.17 -12.32
C ASN A 699 -15.46 -10.19 -12.50
N ASN A 700 -14.99 -11.16 -13.30
CA ASN A 700 -13.58 -11.48 -13.51
C ASN A 700 -12.89 -10.70 -14.65
N SER A 701 -13.54 -9.68 -15.17
CA SER A 701 -12.99 -8.82 -16.24
C SER A 701 -13.53 -7.39 -16.12
N PHE A 702 -12.90 -6.43 -16.78
CA PHE A 702 -13.39 -5.03 -16.84
C PHE A 702 -14.73 -4.87 -17.60
N MET A 703 -15.25 -5.94 -18.19
CA MET A 703 -16.62 -5.97 -18.72
C MET A 703 -17.66 -5.97 -17.57
N GLN A 704 -17.39 -6.70 -16.50
CA GLN A 704 -18.29 -6.85 -15.34
C GLN A 704 -17.80 -6.07 -14.11
N TYR A 705 -16.50 -6.09 -13.82
CA TYR A 705 -15.89 -5.31 -12.75
C TYR A 705 -15.72 -3.87 -13.19
N LYS A 706 -16.51 -2.96 -12.64
CA LYS A 706 -16.53 -1.56 -13.05
C LYS A 706 -15.56 -0.74 -12.21
N VAL A 707 -14.65 -0.03 -12.88
CA VAL A 707 -13.81 1.01 -12.29
C VAL A 707 -14.27 2.37 -12.82
N PRO A 708 -14.17 3.44 -12.04
CA PRO A 708 -14.55 4.77 -12.51
C PRO A 708 -13.72 5.19 -13.72
N THR A 709 -14.35 5.91 -14.62
CA THR A 709 -13.72 6.55 -15.77
C THR A 709 -13.62 8.06 -15.56
N ARG A 710 -12.99 8.77 -16.49
CA ARG A 710 -12.93 10.24 -16.43
C ARG A 710 -14.32 10.89 -16.50
N LEU A 711 -15.30 10.21 -17.08
CA LEU A 711 -16.68 10.70 -17.18
C LEU A 711 -17.42 10.65 -15.84
N ASP A 712 -17.04 9.75 -14.97
CA ASP A 712 -17.65 9.55 -13.66
C ASP A 712 -17.12 10.55 -12.62
N MET A 713 -16.01 11.24 -12.95
CA MET A 713 -15.35 12.20 -12.07
C MET A 713 -15.71 13.64 -12.46
N GLY A 714 -16.15 14.41 -11.47
CA GLY A 714 -16.25 15.86 -11.54
C GLY A 714 -14.88 16.56 -11.42
N LYS A 715 -14.86 17.70 -10.80
CA LYS A 715 -13.61 18.40 -10.48
C LYS A 715 -12.95 17.71 -9.29
N LEU A 716 -11.64 17.49 -9.37
CA LEU A 716 -10.80 17.08 -8.25
C LEU A 716 -9.85 18.23 -7.93
N ARG A 717 -9.99 18.82 -6.77
CA ARG A 717 -9.17 19.95 -6.32
C ARG A 717 -8.35 19.55 -5.13
N VAL A 718 -7.04 19.71 -5.25
CA VAL A 718 -6.07 19.27 -4.24
C VAL A 718 -5.29 20.46 -3.75
N GLU A 719 -5.26 20.66 -2.45
CA GLU A 719 -4.37 21.62 -1.77
C GLU A 719 -3.62 20.94 -0.63
N PHE A 720 -2.52 21.54 -0.23
CA PHE A 720 -1.69 21.07 0.87
C PHE A 720 -1.69 22.09 2.00
N ARG A 721 -1.70 21.59 3.23
CA ARG A 721 -1.31 22.30 4.44
C ARG A 721 -0.09 21.60 5.01
N SER A 722 0.88 22.36 5.47
CA SER A 722 2.15 21.81 5.88
C SER A 722 2.34 21.99 7.37
N SER A 723 2.48 20.87 8.07
CA SER A 723 3.12 20.82 9.38
C SER A 723 4.54 20.29 9.18
N TYR A 724 5.52 20.85 9.89
CA TYR A 724 6.89 20.37 9.79
C TYR A 724 7.09 19.15 10.70
N GLU A 725 7.46 17.99 10.13
CA GLU A 725 7.74 16.78 10.90
C GLU A 725 9.25 16.67 11.22
N PRO A 726 9.67 16.88 12.50
CA PRO A 726 11.09 16.91 12.83
C PRO A 726 11.83 15.61 12.53
N THR A 727 11.14 14.47 12.55
CA THR A 727 11.75 13.16 12.33
C THR A 727 11.85 12.78 10.85
N GLY A 728 11.15 13.51 9.97
CA GLY A 728 11.14 13.27 8.54
C GLY A 728 12.23 14.02 7.78
N PRO A 729 12.57 13.57 6.56
CA PRO A 729 13.51 14.30 5.71
C PRO A 729 12.88 15.63 5.29
N PHE A 730 13.59 16.74 5.50
CA PHE A 730 13.09 18.10 5.20
C PHE A 730 11.73 18.42 5.83
N GLY A 731 11.31 17.72 6.88
CA GLY A 731 10.00 17.88 7.50
C GLY A 731 8.85 17.14 6.81
N ALA A 732 9.12 16.21 5.89
CA ALA A 732 8.12 15.46 5.16
C ALA A 732 7.56 14.28 5.96
N LYS A 733 6.28 13.98 5.72
CA LYS A 733 5.56 12.75 6.09
C LYS A 733 5.18 11.98 4.84
N SER A 734 4.42 10.92 4.99
CA SER A 734 3.90 10.14 3.86
C SER A 734 2.68 10.78 3.20
N ILE A 735 2.34 10.30 1.99
CA ILE A 735 1.11 10.68 1.28
C ILE A 735 0.46 9.47 0.57
N GLY A 736 1.16 8.34 0.49
CA GLY A 736 0.82 7.24 -0.43
C GLY A 736 -0.56 6.63 -0.21
N GLU A 737 -1.03 6.47 1.02
CA GLU A 737 -2.23 5.69 1.36
C GLU A 737 -3.38 6.53 1.90
N ILE A 738 -3.12 7.62 2.61
CA ILE A 738 -4.16 8.44 3.25
C ILE A 738 -5.23 8.91 2.25
N VAL A 739 -4.83 9.13 1.03
CA VAL A 739 -5.61 9.75 -0.05
C VAL A 739 -6.82 8.93 -0.55
N ILE A 740 -6.94 7.67 -0.14
CA ILE A 740 -8.09 6.79 -0.46
C ILE A 740 -9.14 6.78 0.66
N ASN A 741 -8.85 7.33 1.83
CA ASN A 741 -9.63 7.07 3.04
C ASN A 741 -10.85 7.98 3.20
N THR A 742 -10.85 9.21 2.66
CA THR A 742 -11.95 10.17 2.83
C THR A 742 -13.14 9.97 1.88
N PRO A 743 -13.04 9.40 0.66
CA PRO A 743 -14.16 9.36 -0.28
C PRO A 743 -15.38 8.59 0.24
N ALA A 744 -15.20 7.42 0.85
CA ALA A 744 -16.33 6.60 1.29
C ALA A 744 -17.21 7.30 2.34
N PRO A 745 -16.68 7.79 3.46
CA PRO A 745 -17.52 8.48 4.44
C PRO A 745 -18.04 9.84 3.95
N ALA A 746 -17.27 10.59 3.14
CA ALA A 746 -17.72 11.87 2.59
C ALA A 746 -18.91 11.70 1.62
N LEU A 747 -18.85 10.68 0.74
CA LEU A 747 -19.94 10.37 -0.19
C LEU A 747 -21.17 9.83 0.55
N ALA A 748 -21.01 8.91 1.50
CA ALA A 748 -22.11 8.41 2.33
C ALA A 748 -22.82 9.55 3.07
N HIS A 749 -22.06 10.51 3.60
CA HIS A 749 -22.59 11.72 4.26
C HIS A 749 -23.36 12.62 3.27
N ALA A 750 -22.80 12.84 2.06
CA ALA A 750 -23.48 13.63 1.03
C ALA A 750 -24.79 12.96 0.58
N ILE A 751 -24.79 11.64 0.41
CA ILE A 751 -26.01 10.87 0.07
C ILE A 751 -27.05 10.97 1.18
N TYR A 752 -26.64 10.88 2.46
CA TYR A 752 -27.54 11.12 3.60
C TYR A 752 -28.17 12.52 3.54
N ASN A 753 -27.36 13.54 3.30
CA ASN A 753 -27.84 14.93 3.22
C ASN A 753 -28.84 15.13 2.05
N ALA A 754 -28.74 14.34 0.98
CA ALA A 754 -29.69 14.39 -0.13
C ALA A 754 -30.99 13.59 0.10
N THR A 755 -30.93 12.49 0.87
CA THR A 755 -32.01 11.49 0.96
C THR A 755 -32.60 11.37 2.38
N GLY A 756 -31.79 11.71 3.40
CA GLY A 756 -32.07 11.39 4.80
C GLY A 756 -31.97 9.89 5.13
N LEU A 757 -31.21 9.13 4.35
CA LEU A 757 -30.98 7.69 4.53
C LEU A 757 -29.49 7.39 4.75
N TRP A 758 -29.17 6.60 5.77
CA TRP A 758 -27.82 6.12 6.03
C TRP A 758 -27.56 4.81 5.29
N PHE A 759 -26.51 4.80 4.43
CA PHE A 759 -26.03 3.59 3.77
C PHE A 759 -24.75 3.12 4.46
N ARG A 760 -24.74 1.87 4.91
CA ARG A 760 -23.66 1.28 5.72
C ARG A 760 -22.93 0.12 5.02
N GLU A 761 -23.29 -0.16 3.77
CA GLU A 761 -22.65 -1.17 2.93
C GLU A 761 -22.04 -0.52 1.70
N LEU A 762 -20.79 -0.86 1.36
CA LEU A 762 -20.12 -0.44 0.12
C LEU A 762 -20.03 -1.61 -0.87
N PRO A 763 -20.22 -1.34 -2.17
CA PRO A 763 -20.56 -0.04 -2.77
C PRO A 763 -22.00 0.37 -2.51
N ILE A 764 -22.24 1.69 -2.43
CA ILE A 764 -23.58 2.28 -2.38
C ILE A 764 -24.10 2.37 -3.82
N THR A 765 -24.98 1.48 -4.20
CA THR A 765 -25.48 1.40 -5.58
C THR A 765 -26.70 2.30 -5.82
N SER A 766 -26.90 2.71 -7.07
CA SER A 766 -28.09 3.48 -7.47
C SER A 766 -29.40 2.74 -7.14
N GLU A 767 -29.39 1.40 -7.26
CA GLU A 767 -30.54 0.57 -6.89
C GLU A 767 -30.88 0.68 -5.40
N GLN A 768 -29.87 0.55 -4.52
CA GLN A 768 -30.07 0.71 -3.06
C GLN A 768 -30.62 2.09 -2.70
N ILE A 769 -30.11 3.14 -3.36
CA ILE A 769 -30.57 4.51 -3.11
C ILE A 769 -32.02 4.68 -3.57
N ALA A 770 -32.36 4.29 -4.80
CA ALA A 770 -33.71 4.42 -5.34
C ALA A 770 -34.75 3.61 -4.53
N MET A 771 -34.40 2.37 -4.17
CA MET A 771 -35.26 1.52 -3.35
C MET A 771 -35.46 2.10 -1.95
N GLY A 772 -34.39 2.54 -1.28
CA GLY A 772 -34.49 3.15 0.04
C GLY A 772 -35.32 4.44 0.05
N ILE A 773 -35.24 5.28 -1.01
CA ILE A 773 -36.11 6.46 -1.14
C ILE A 773 -37.55 6.05 -1.31
N ALA A 774 -37.86 5.06 -2.19
CA ALA A 774 -39.22 4.59 -2.42
C ALA A 774 -39.86 3.97 -1.15
N GLU A 775 -39.09 3.21 -0.37
CA GLU A 775 -39.52 2.65 0.91
C GLU A 775 -39.90 3.76 1.90
N LYS A 776 -39.01 4.78 2.05
CA LYS A 776 -39.27 5.92 2.95
C LYS A 776 -40.50 6.75 2.54
N GLU A 777 -40.81 6.88 1.25
CA GLU A 777 -42.00 7.58 0.77
C GLU A 777 -43.29 6.81 1.01
N CYS A 778 -43.19 5.47 1.21
CA CYS A 778 -44.32 4.63 1.53
C CYS A 778 -44.63 4.55 3.04
N GLU A 779 -43.67 4.87 3.90
CA GLU A 779 -43.84 5.01 5.36
C GLU A 779 -44.48 6.35 5.72
#